data_d8fafe9b996bcf8bfd3c982ed975d6f9
#
_entry.id   d8fafe9b996bcf8bfd3c982ed975d6f9
#
_cell.length_a   1.000
_cell.length_b   1.000
_cell.length_c   1.000
_cell.angle_alpha   90.00
_cell.angle_beta   90.00
_cell.angle_gamma   90.00
#
_symmetry.space_group_name_H-M   'P 1'
#
loop_
_entity.id
_entity.type
_entity.pdbx_description
1 polymer ?
#
loop_
_entity_poly.entity_id
_entity_poly.type
_entity_poly.pdbx_seq_one_letter_code
_entity_poly.pdbx_strand_id
1 'polypeptide(L)'
;MAGREYPLERTRNIGIMAHIDAGKTTTTERILYYTGVNYKIGDTHEGTATMDWMAQEQERGITITSAATTCHWTLEKETKPMPGALEHRINIIDTPGHVDFTVEVERSLRVLAGAVGVFCAKGGVEPQSENVWRQADTYNVPRMAFINKMDILGANFYAAVDQIRTRLGKNAICLQLPIGKEDEFKGVIDLFEMKAYIYNDEKGDDITVTDDLGDMADEAALYHDELIEKVCELDDDLTMMYLEGEIPSVEEMKAALRKATCECRAVPVCCGTAYRNKGVQKLLDAIIEYMPSPLDVPAIKGVDLDGNEVERKSSDEEPFAALAFKIMTDPFVGKLAYFRVYSGTLNSGSYVLNATKDKKERVGRILQMHANKRAELEKVYSGDIAAAVGFKFTTTGDTICDEQHPVILESMEFPEPVIELAIEPKTKAGQGKMGEALAKLAEEDPTFRAHTNQETGQTIIAGMGELHLEIIVDRLLREFHVEANVGAPQVAYKEAFTKAVEVDSKYAKQSGGRGQYGHCKVKFEPLEANCEKFEFDPKANILINDPPTLLFESTVVGGSIPKEYIPAVGEGIQEAAQAGILGGFPVLGVHANVYDGSYHEVDSSEMAFHIAGSMAFKEAMQKAAPVLLEPIMKVEVTMPEEYMGDVIGDLNSRRGRVEGMEDIGGGKMVKAFVPLAEMFGYSTDLRSKTQGRGNYSMFFEKYEPVPKNVQEKVLAAKAK
;
A
#
# COMPACT_ATOMS: atom_id res chain seq x y z
N MET A 1 11.25 18.23 -33.72
CA MET A 1 11.12 17.51 -32.44
C MET A 1 9.74 16.91 -32.43
N ALA A 2 9.58 15.61 -32.32
CA ALA A 2 8.27 15.00 -32.18
C ALA A 2 7.71 15.45 -30.84
N GLY A 3 6.59 16.17 -30.88
CA GLY A 3 5.87 16.57 -29.67
C GLY A 3 5.27 15.36 -28.95
N ARG A 4 4.73 15.58 -27.79
CA ARG A 4 3.97 14.60 -27.01
C ARG A 4 2.84 13.99 -27.87
N GLU A 5 2.72 12.67 -27.85
CA GLU A 5 1.70 11.95 -28.63
C GLU A 5 0.29 12.14 -28.03
N TYR A 6 0.20 12.03 -26.70
CA TYR A 6 -1.08 12.19 -25.96
C TYR A 6 -0.97 13.40 -25.01
N PRO A 7 -1.85 14.42 -25.13
CA PRO A 7 -1.89 15.53 -24.18
C PRO A 7 -2.24 15.06 -22.76
N LEU A 8 -1.87 15.87 -21.77
CA LEU A 8 -2.14 15.57 -20.35
C LEU A 8 -3.64 15.36 -20.04
N GLU A 9 -4.50 16.16 -20.67
CA GLU A 9 -5.96 16.05 -20.51
C GLU A 9 -6.50 14.67 -20.94
N ARG A 10 -5.82 14.02 -21.87
CA ARG A 10 -6.20 12.70 -22.41
C ARG A 10 -5.39 11.54 -21.82
N THR A 11 -4.69 11.79 -20.74
CA THR A 11 -3.96 10.75 -19.99
C THR A 11 -4.72 10.39 -18.72
N ARG A 12 -4.80 9.10 -18.38
CA ARG A 12 -5.37 8.57 -17.14
C ARG A 12 -4.35 7.64 -16.49
N ASN A 13 -4.06 7.86 -15.21
CA ASN A 13 -3.20 6.98 -14.42
C ASN A 13 -4.07 6.35 -13.34
N ILE A 14 -4.52 5.13 -13.54
CA ILE A 14 -5.50 4.47 -12.69
C ILE A 14 -4.96 3.18 -12.08
N GLY A 15 -5.42 2.87 -10.89
CA GLY A 15 -5.26 1.57 -10.25
C GLY A 15 -6.54 0.76 -10.28
N ILE A 16 -6.41 -0.55 -10.37
CA ILE A 16 -7.52 -1.46 -10.14
C ILE A 16 -7.31 -2.09 -8.77
N MET A 17 -8.22 -1.85 -7.84
CA MET A 17 -8.15 -2.34 -6.46
C MET A 17 -9.40 -3.15 -6.12
N ALA A 18 -9.23 -4.22 -5.35
CA ALA A 18 -10.32 -5.11 -4.97
C ALA A 18 -9.92 -6.02 -3.82
N HIS A 19 -10.89 -6.64 -3.16
CA HIS A 19 -10.62 -7.81 -2.33
C HIS A 19 -10.30 -9.05 -3.18
N ILE A 20 -9.82 -10.11 -2.54
CA ILE A 20 -9.56 -11.39 -3.18
C ILE A 20 -10.87 -11.89 -3.81
N ASP A 21 -10.77 -12.47 -5.01
CA ASP A 21 -11.91 -13.02 -5.77
C ASP A 21 -13.01 -12.03 -6.18
N ALA A 22 -12.85 -10.71 -6.04
CA ALA A 22 -13.81 -9.76 -6.62
C ALA A 22 -13.80 -9.72 -8.16
N GLY A 23 -12.78 -10.33 -8.77
CA GLY A 23 -12.57 -10.34 -10.21
C GLY A 23 -11.74 -9.19 -10.74
N LYS A 24 -10.80 -8.70 -9.93
CA LYS A 24 -9.85 -7.63 -10.27
C LYS A 24 -9.09 -7.95 -11.56
N THR A 25 -8.28 -9.02 -11.55
CA THR A 25 -7.46 -9.42 -12.71
C THR A 25 -8.35 -9.73 -13.93
N THR A 26 -9.50 -10.37 -13.74
CA THR A 26 -10.46 -10.60 -14.82
C THR A 26 -10.93 -9.27 -15.43
N THR A 27 -11.23 -8.26 -14.62
CA THR A 27 -11.63 -6.93 -15.11
C THR A 27 -10.49 -6.27 -15.89
N THR A 28 -9.27 -6.33 -15.38
CA THR A 28 -8.09 -5.80 -16.07
C THR A 28 -7.83 -6.50 -17.41
N GLU A 29 -7.92 -7.84 -17.45
CA GLU A 29 -7.76 -8.62 -18.69
C GLU A 29 -8.82 -8.26 -19.74
N ARG A 30 -10.06 -7.98 -19.33
CA ARG A 30 -11.13 -7.55 -20.26
C ARG A 30 -10.88 -6.12 -20.77
N ILE A 31 -10.39 -5.23 -19.93
CA ILE A 31 -9.96 -3.90 -20.36
C ILE A 31 -8.86 -4.04 -21.43
N LEU A 32 -7.85 -4.88 -21.21
CA LEU A 32 -6.77 -5.11 -22.18
C LEU A 32 -7.26 -5.76 -23.49
N TYR A 33 -8.26 -6.61 -23.41
CA TYR A 33 -8.87 -7.21 -24.59
C TYR A 33 -9.63 -6.16 -25.43
N TYR A 34 -10.53 -5.39 -24.82
CA TYR A 34 -11.30 -4.38 -25.56
C TYR A 34 -10.46 -3.22 -26.08
N THR A 35 -9.37 -2.91 -25.44
CA THR A 35 -8.42 -1.90 -25.91
C THR A 35 -7.40 -2.43 -26.94
N GLY A 36 -7.51 -3.71 -27.33
CA GLY A 36 -6.68 -4.32 -28.35
C GLY A 36 -5.23 -4.62 -27.95
N VAL A 37 -4.89 -4.49 -26.66
CA VAL A 37 -3.57 -4.87 -26.14
C VAL A 37 -3.39 -6.38 -26.16
N ASN A 38 -4.45 -7.12 -25.82
CA ASN A 38 -4.51 -8.57 -25.87
C ASN A 38 -5.43 -9.04 -27.00
N TYR A 39 -4.94 -10.00 -27.80
CA TYR A 39 -5.74 -10.62 -28.88
C TYR A 39 -6.63 -11.78 -28.40
N LYS A 40 -6.35 -12.29 -27.20
CA LYS A 40 -7.12 -13.36 -26.56
C LYS A 40 -7.51 -12.92 -25.17
N ILE A 41 -8.69 -13.36 -24.76
CA ILE A 41 -9.18 -13.17 -23.42
C ILE A 41 -8.36 -14.07 -22.48
N GLY A 42 -7.60 -13.48 -21.55
CA GLY A 42 -6.89 -14.21 -20.49
C GLY A 42 -7.86 -14.66 -19.40
N ASP A 43 -7.59 -15.81 -18.80
CA ASP A 43 -8.35 -16.37 -17.68
C ASP A 43 -7.41 -16.64 -16.49
N THR A 44 -7.79 -16.15 -15.32
CA THR A 44 -7.04 -16.33 -14.08
C THR A 44 -7.07 -17.79 -13.61
N HIS A 45 -8.17 -18.49 -13.81
CA HIS A 45 -8.32 -19.91 -13.40
C HIS A 45 -7.54 -20.86 -14.32
N GLU A 46 -7.31 -20.46 -15.56
CA GLU A 46 -6.48 -21.23 -16.52
C GLU A 46 -5.01 -20.81 -16.50
N GLY A 47 -4.63 -19.83 -15.68
CA GLY A 47 -3.26 -19.29 -15.61
C GLY A 47 -2.80 -18.59 -16.89
N THR A 48 -3.73 -18.08 -17.69
CA THR A 48 -3.46 -17.41 -18.98
C THR A 48 -3.53 -15.88 -18.89
N ALA A 49 -3.77 -15.32 -17.71
CA ALA A 49 -3.84 -13.90 -17.48
C ALA A 49 -2.48 -13.21 -17.75
N THR A 50 -2.50 -12.11 -18.50
CA THR A 50 -1.29 -11.37 -18.89
C THR A 50 -0.70 -10.58 -17.73
N MET A 51 -1.54 -10.08 -16.84
CA MET A 51 -1.12 -9.25 -15.70
C MET A 51 -0.53 -10.09 -14.58
N ASP A 52 -1.02 -11.31 -14.36
CA ASP A 52 -0.45 -12.28 -13.41
C ASP A 52 0.65 -13.08 -14.13
N TRP A 53 1.81 -12.46 -14.30
CA TRP A 53 2.92 -13.01 -15.12
C TRP A 53 3.87 -13.94 -14.36
N MET A 54 3.86 -13.88 -13.02
CA MET A 54 4.68 -14.78 -12.18
C MET A 54 4.04 -16.18 -12.11
N ALA A 55 4.88 -17.20 -12.11
CA ALA A 55 4.41 -18.58 -11.97
C ALA A 55 3.60 -18.78 -10.68
N GLN A 56 4.00 -18.13 -9.58
CA GLN A 56 3.32 -18.18 -8.30
C GLN A 56 1.92 -17.54 -8.36
N GLU A 57 1.77 -16.45 -9.10
CA GLU A 57 0.47 -15.79 -9.32
C GLU A 57 -0.47 -16.71 -10.09
N GLN A 58 0.03 -17.31 -11.17
CA GLN A 58 -0.75 -18.22 -12.03
C GLN A 58 -1.15 -19.51 -11.30
N GLU A 59 -0.25 -20.11 -10.52
CA GLU A 59 -0.52 -21.33 -9.76
C GLU A 59 -1.52 -21.11 -8.61
N ARG A 60 -1.48 -19.92 -7.98
CA ARG A 60 -2.31 -19.59 -6.81
C ARG A 60 -3.59 -18.84 -7.18
N GLY A 61 -3.68 -18.29 -8.39
CA GLY A 61 -4.80 -17.47 -8.86
C GLY A 61 -4.92 -16.12 -8.12
N ILE A 62 -3.80 -15.59 -7.58
CA ILE A 62 -3.77 -14.31 -6.86
C ILE A 62 -2.68 -13.41 -7.43
N THR A 63 -2.94 -12.11 -7.49
CA THR A 63 -1.92 -11.11 -7.81
C THR A 63 -1.04 -10.89 -6.59
N ILE A 64 0.28 -11.02 -6.76
CA ILE A 64 1.30 -10.85 -5.72
C ILE A 64 2.00 -9.51 -5.88
N THR A 65 2.42 -9.21 -7.12
CA THR A 65 3.12 -7.97 -7.44
C THR A 65 2.27 -7.07 -8.32
N SER A 66 2.35 -5.75 -8.10
CA SER A 66 1.69 -4.80 -8.99
C SER A 66 2.28 -4.86 -10.39
N ALA A 67 1.45 -4.93 -11.41
CA ALA A 67 1.84 -4.90 -12.81
C ALA A 67 1.34 -3.61 -13.46
N ALA A 68 2.19 -2.97 -14.25
CA ALA A 68 1.84 -1.77 -14.99
C ALA A 68 1.65 -2.07 -16.48
N THR A 69 0.62 -1.52 -17.08
CA THR A 69 0.36 -1.61 -18.51
C THR A 69 -0.25 -0.33 -19.04
N THR A 70 -0.09 -0.09 -20.33
CA THR A 70 -0.68 1.06 -21.01
C THR A 70 -1.63 0.57 -22.09
N CYS A 71 -2.81 1.14 -22.15
CA CYS A 71 -3.81 0.89 -23.18
C CYS A 71 -4.43 2.20 -23.68
N HIS A 72 -5.22 2.12 -24.72
CA HIS A 72 -5.81 3.27 -25.40
C HIS A 72 -7.30 3.05 -25.59
N TRP A 73 -8.10 4.07 -25.34
CA TRP A 73 -9.55 4.01 -25.50
C TRP A 73 -10.11 5.30 -26.07
N THR A 74 -11.14 5.15 -26.89
CA THR A 74 -11.91 6.25 -27.46
C THR A 74 -13.34 6.12 -26.96
N LEU A 75 -13.95 7.23 -26.52
CA LEU A 75 -15.34 7.22 -26.07
C LEU A 75 -16.25 6.61 -27.13
N GLU A 76 -17.06 5.65 -26.70
CA GLU A 76 -18.05 4.96 -27.52
C GLU A 76 -19.44 5.54 -27.28
N LYS A 77 -20.16 5.77 -28.37
CA LYS A 77 -21.58 6.00 -28.33
C LYS A 77 -22.26 4.90 -29.12
N GLU A 78 -23.24 4.25 -28.51
CA GLU A 78 -24.00 3.20 -29.15
C GLU A 78 -23.11 2.08 -29.77
N THR A 79 -22.05 1.68 -29.03
CA THR A 79 -21.09 0.62 -29.42
C THR A 79 -20.12 0.96 -30.54
N LYS A 80 -20.06 2.19 -30.96
CA LYS A 80 -19.10 2.65 -31.99
C LYS A 80 -18.38 3.89 -31.51
N PRO A 81 -17.07 4.05 -31.83
CA PRO A 81 -16.34 5.27 -31.57
C PRO A 81 -17.11 6.48 -32.13
N MET A 82 -17.22 7.52 -31.33
CA MET A 82 -17.89 8.76 -31.75
C MET A 82 -17.09 9.42 -32.89
N PRO A 83 -17.74 9.87 -33.97
CA PRO A 83 -17.05 10.62 -35.00
C PRO A 83 -16.33 11.84 -34.42
N GLY A 84 -15.00 11.93 -34.60
CA GLY A 84 -14.17 12.99 -34.04
C GLY A 84 -13.80 12.84 -32.57
N ALA A 85 -14.19 11.74 -31.91
CA ALA A 85 -13.73 11.42 -30.57
C ALA A 85 -12.20 11.22 -30.56
N LEU A 86 -11.57 11.72 -29.52
CA LEU A 86 -10.14 11.67 -29.35
C LEU A 86 -9.73 10.47 -28.50
N GLU A 87 -8.69 9.76 -28.93
CA GLU A 87 -8.14 8.65 -28.19
C GLU A 87 -7.50 9.09 -26.88
N HIS A 88 -7.74 8.36 -25.79
CA HIS A 88 -7.16 8.55 -24.46
C HIS A 88 -6.14 7.46 -24.19
N ARG A 89 -5.06 7.84 -23.54
CA ARG A 89 -4.07 6.92 -23.01
C ARG A 89 -4.40 6.59 -21.55
N ILE A 90 -4.52 5.32 -21.25
CA ILE A 90 -4.82 4.83 -19.90
C ILE A 90 -3.63 3.98 -19.43
N ASN A 91 -2.94 4.44 -18.40
CA ASN A 91 -1.93 3.66 -17.70
C ASN A 91 -2.63 2.98 -16.51
N ILE A 92 -2.57 1.66 -16.49
CA ILE A 92 -3.21 0.84 -15.46
C ILE A 92 -2.14 0.21 -14.59
N ILE A 93 -2.28 0.33 -13.28
CA ILE A 93 -1.52 -0.45 -12.31
C ILE A 93 -2.49 -1.42 -11.63
N ASP A 94 -2.28 -2.71 -11.87
CA ASP A 94 -3.03 -3.78 -11.20
C ASP A 94 -2.37 -4.05 -9.85
N THR A 95 -3.14 -3.91 -8.74
CA THR A 95 -2.62 -4.01 -7.39
C THR A 95 -2.98 -5.35 -6.75
N PRO A 96 -2.15 -5.92 -5.85
CA PRO A 96 -2.53 -7.10 -5.08
C PRO A 96 -3.81 -6.89 -4.27
N GLY A 97 -4.56 -7.96 -4.05
CA GLY A 97 -5.74 -7.93 -3.17
C GLY A 97 -5.50 -8.57 -1.80
N HIS A 98 -4.34 -9.20 -1.57
CA HIS A 98 -4.02 -9.90 -0.34
C HIS A 98 -3.33 -9.00 0.68
N VAL A 99 -3.67 -9.17 1.96
CA VAL A 99 -3.17 -8.31 3.06
C VAL A 99 -1.67 -8.37 3.27
N ASP A 100 -1.04 -9.50 3.00
CA ASP A 100 0.42 -9.65 3.11
C ASP A 100 1.18 -8.76 2.11
N PHE A 101 0.48 -8.23 1.09
CA PHE A 101 1.01 -7.35 0.04
C PHE A 101 0.43 -5.94 0.08
N THR A 102 -0.06 -5.49 1.23
CA THR A 102 -0.62 -4.13 1.41
C THR A 102 0.35 -3.04 0.98
N VAL A 103 1.64 -3.24 1.16
CA VAL A 103 2.68 -2.30 0.75
C VAL A 103 2.77 -2.14 -0.78
N GLU A 104 2.53 -3.22 -1.54
CA GLU A 104 2.40 -3.12 -3.00
C GLU A 104 1.22 -2.25 -3.41
N VAL A 105 0.10 -2.34 -2.68
CA VAL A 105 -1.08 -1.49 -2.88
C VAL A 105 -0.73 -0.04 -2.53
N GLU A 106 -0.13 0.19 -1.38
CA GLU A 106 0.18 1.52 -0.85
C GLU A 106 1.13 2.30 -1.76
N ARG A 107 2.25 1.68 -2.18
CA ARG A 107 3.18 2.30 -3.13
C ARG A 107 2.56 2.55 -4.50
N SER A 108 1.61 1.72 -4.93
CA SER A 108 0.86 1.94 -6.16
C SER A 108 -0.10 3.11 -6.02
N LEU A 109 -0.88 3.16 -4.94
CA LEU A 109 -1.81 4.26 -4.65
C LEU A 109 -1.13 5.62 -4.61
N ARG A 110 0.10 5.69 -4.08
CA ARG A 110 0.89 6.93 -4.00
C ARG A 110 1.17 7.55 -5.37
N VAL A 111 1.26 6.75 -6.42
CA VAL A 111 1.60 7.21 -7.78
C VAL A 111 0.40 7.25 -8.73
N LEU A 112 -0.79 6.85 -8.28
CA LEU A 112 -2.01 6.89 -9.07
C LEU A 112 -2.66 8.25 -9.03
N ALA A 113 -3.35 8.61 -10.12
CA ALA A 113 -4.23 9.78 -10.16
C ALA A 113 -5.66 9.43 -9.77
N GLY A 114 -6.08 8.18 -9.94
CA GLY A 114 -7.37 7.67 -9.55
C GLY A 114 -7.39 6.14 -9.47
N ALA A 115 -8.44 5.56 -8.91
CA ALA A 115 -8.57 4.12 -8.77
C ALA A 115 -9.99 3.63 -9.06
N VAL A 116 -10.09 2.40 -9.59
CA VAL A 116 -11.35 1.68 -9.74
C VAL A 116 -11.42 0.60 -8.67
N GLY A 117 -12.36 0.76 -7.74
CA GLY A 117 -12.68 -0.24 -6.74
C GLY A 117 -13.62 -1.29 -7.31
N VAL A 118 -13.18 -2.53 -7.44
CA VAL A 118 -14.00 -3.63 -7.92
C VAL A 118 -14.61 -4.37 -6.74
N PHE A 119 -15.94 -4.42 -6.68
CA PHE A 119 -16.72 -5.07 -5.63
C PHE A 119 -17.49 -6.26 -6.20
N CYS A 120 -17.59 -7.33 -5.43
CA CYS A 120 -18.43 -8.46 -5.79
C CYS A 120 -19.91 -8.13 -5.51
N ALA A 121 -20.79 -8.30 -6.49
CA ALA A 121 -22.23 -8.04 -6.34
C ALA A 121 -22.90 -8.88 -5.23
N LYS A 122 -22.32 -10.02 -4.87
CA LYS A 122 -22.80 -10.89 -3.78
C LYS A 122 -22.23 -10.49 -2.42
N GLY A 123 -20.90 -10.28 -2.33
CA GLY A 123 -20.20 -9.97 -1.08
C GLY A 123 -20.29 -8.49 -0.68
N GLY A 124 -20.46 -7.61 -1.68
CA GLY A 124 -20.45 -6.15 -1.44
C GLY A 124 -19.11 -5.65 -0.91
N VAL A 125 -19.14 -4.87 0.16
CA VAL A 125 -17.95 -4.36 0.82
C VAL A 125 -17.44 -5.41 1.81
N GLU A 126 -16.33 -6.02 1.48
CA GLU A 126 -15.63 -6.98 2.33
C GLU A 126 -14.49 -6.29 3.12
N PRO A 127 -13.96 -6.91 4.18
CA PRO A 127 -12.93 -6.31 5.04
C PRO A 127 -11.68 -5.82 4.29
N GLN A 128 -11.23 -6.59 3.31
CA GLN A 128 -10.11 -6.19 2.47
C GLN A 128 -10.44 -4.97 1.60
N SER A 129 -11.69 -4.86 1.14
CA SER A 129 -12.16 -3.68 0.40
C SER A 129 -12.09 -2.43 1.28
N GLU A 130 -12.51 -2.53 2.56
CA GLU A 130 -12.44 -1.43 3.53
C GLU A 130 -11.00 -0.99 3.76
N ASN A 131 -10.07 -1.94 3.91
CA ASN A 131 -8.67 -1.64 4.14
C ASN A 131 -8.04 -0.90 2.96
N VAL A 132 -8.17 -1.46 1.76
CA VAL A 132 -7.63 -0.83 0.53
C VAL A 132 -8.29 0.54 0.29
N TRP A 133 -9.59 0.66 0.60
CA TRP A 133 -10.30 1.93 0.50
C TRP A 133 -9.77 2.98 1.48
N ARG A 134 -9.48 2.58 2.73
CA ARG A 134 -8.89 3.45 3.75
C ARG A 134 -7.48 3.91 3.36
N GLN A 135 -6.66 3.01 2.81
CA GLN A 135 -5.35 3.40 2.26
C GLN A 135 -5.48 4.43 1.15
N ALA A 136 -6.45 4.27 0.25
CA ALA A 136 -6.73 5.26 -0.79
C ALA A 136 -7.24 6.59 -0.22
N ASP A 137 -7.93 6.59 0.93
CA ASP A 137 -8.31 7.82 1.65
C ASP A 137 -7.06 8.55 2.19
N THR A 138 -6.08 7.83 2.72
CA THR A 138 -4.83 8.42 3.23
C THR A 138 -4.10 9.25 2.16
N TYR A 139 -4.11 8.76 0.92
CA TYR A 139 -3.46 9.45 -0.20
C TYR A 139 -4.41 10.34 -1.01
N ASN A 140 -5.66 10.54 -0.57
CA ASN A 140 -6.69 11.32 -1.27
C ASN A 140 -6.83 10.92 -2.75
N VAL A 141 -6.82 9.61 -3.04
CA VAL A 141 -6.95 9.10 -4.40
C VAL A 141 -8.42 9.11 -4.83
N PRO A 142 -8.79 9.84 -5.89
CA PRO A 142 -10.13 9.79 -6.49
C PRO A 142 -10.52 8.38 -6.92
N ARG A 143 -11.77 7.99 -6.68
CA ARG A 143 -12.23 6.63 -6.90
C ARG A 143 -13.57 6.55 -7.59
N MET A 144 -13.74 5.48 -8.35
CA MET A 144 -15.04 4.99 -8.81
C MET A 144 -15.22 3.54 -8.39
N ALA A 145 -16.45 3.05 -8.37
CA ALA A 145 -16.78 1.68 -8.02
C ALA A 145 -17.32 0.91 -9.25
N PHE A 146 -16.88 -0.33 -9.36
CA PHE A 146 -17.41 -1.28 -10.33
C PHE A 146 -17.98 -2.49 -9.61
N ILE A 147 -19.30 -2.65 -9.64
CA ILE A 147 -19.98 -3.80 -9.05
C ILE A 147 -19.94 -4.94 -10.07
N ASN A 148 -19.02 -5.86 -9.83
CA ASN A 148 -18.69 -6.99 -10.69
C ASN A 148 -19.42 -8.26 -10.28
N LYS A 149 -19.38 -9.28 -11.14
CA LYS A 149 -20.01 -10.58 -10.91
C LYS A 149 -21.54 -10.51 -10.76
N MET A 150 -22.19 -9.68 -11.57
CA MET A 150 -23.66 -9.59 -11.59
C MET A 150 -24.35 -10.88 -12.03
N ASP A 151 -23.60 -11.83 -12.61
CA ASP A 151 -24.04 -13.13 -13.12
C ASP A 151 -24.04 -14.27 -12.09
N ILE A 152 -23.51 -14.07 -10.87
CA ILE A 152 -23.44 -15.14 -9.88
C ILE A 152 -24.70 -15.22 -9.01
N LEU A 153 -25.00 -16.42 -8.50
CA LEU A 153 -26.12 -16.63 -7.59
C LEU A 153 -25.98 -15.82 -6.30
N GLY A 154 -27.00 -15.02 -5.97
CA GLY A 154 -27.03 -14.11 -4.84
C GLY A 154 -26.47 -12.70 -5.16
N ALA A 155 -26.22 -12.37 -6.43
CA ALA A 155 -25.81 -11.04 -6.84
C ALA A 155 -26.89 -10.00 -6.51
N ASN A 156 -26.52 -8.90 -5.84
CA ASN A 156 -27.41 -7.81 -5.49
C ASN A 156 -26.71 -6.46 -5.61
N PHE A 157 -26.93 -5.76 -6.70
CA PHE A 157 -26.35 -4.45 -6.99
C PHE A 157 -26.68 -3.42 -5.91
N TYR A 158 -27.98 -3.33 -5.55
CA TYR A 158 -28.47 -2.29 -4.62
C TYR A 158 -27.88 -2.47 -3.22
N ALA A 159 -27.80 -3.70 -2.73
CA ALA A 159 -27.17 -4.00 -1.45
C ALA A 159 -25.67 -3.66 -1.45
N ALA A 160 -24.96 -3.91 -2.56
CA ALA A 160 -23.55 -3.56 -2.67
C ALA A 160 -23.35 -2.04 -2.67
N VAL A 161 -24.18 -1.27 -3.37
CA VAL A 161 -24.14 0.20 -3.36
C VAL A 161 -24.47 0.75 -1.98
N ASP A 162 -25.48 0.20 -1.29
CA ASP A 162 -25.83 0.62 0.05
C ASP A 162 -24.68 0.37 1.06
N GLN A 163 -23.99 -0.74 0.94
CA GLN A 163 -22.79 -1.00 1.75
C GLN A 163 -21.66 0.00 1.47
N ILE A 164 -21.46 0.43 0.24
CA ILE A 164 -20.48 1.51 -0.07
C ILE A 164 -20.90 2.80 0.64
N ARG A 165 -22.19 3.13 0.65
CA ARG A 165 -22.72 4.31 1.34
C ARG A 165 -22.59 4.22 2.85
N THR A 166 -22.92 3.08 3.44
CA THR A 166 -23.00 2.91 4.90
C THR A 166 -21.68 2.49 5.52
N ARG A 167 -20.98 1.50 4.98
CA ARG A 167 -19.74 0.96 5.56
C ARG A 167 -18.50 1.79 5.21
N LEU A 168 -18.42 2.30 3.97
CA LEU A 168 -17.32 3.17 3.56
C LEU A 168 -17.61 4.65 3.80
N GLY A 169 -18.85 5.01 4.17
CA GLY A 169 -19.27 6.39 4.43
C GLY A 169 -19.12 7.31 3.20
N LYS A 170 -19.31 6.78 1.99
CA LYS A 170 -19.06 7.51 0.73
C LYS A 170 -20.34 7.86 0.00
N ASN A 171 -20.33 9.00 -0.69
CA ASN A 171 -21.42 9.41 -1.57
C ASN A 171 -21.34 8.64 -2.89
N ALA A 172 -21.88 7.41 -2.89
CA ALA A 172 -21.95 6.56 -4.06
C ALA A 172 -23.12 6.97 -4.96
N ILE A 173 -22.82 7.34 -6.20
CA ILE A 173 -23.78 7.81 -7.21
C ILE A 173 -23.84 6.79 -8.34
N CYS A 174 -25.01 6.15 -8.52
CA CYS A 174 -25.22 5.16 -9.57
C CYS A 174 -25.23 5.86 -10.93
N LEU A 175 -24.33 5.45 -11.84
CA LEU A 175 -24.36 5.84 -13.25
C LEU A 175 -25.23 4.91 -14.08
N GLN A 176 -25.40 3.68 -13.61
CA GLN A 176 -26.01 2.58 -14.33
C GLN A 176 -26.88 1.75 -13.40
N LEU A 177 -27.89 1.11 -13.98
CA LEU A 177 -28.64 0.02 -13.34
C LEU A 177 -28.43 -1.29 -14.10
N PRO A 178 -28.40 -2.45 -13.40
CA PRO A 178 -28.32 -3.74 -14.05
C PRO A 178 -29.66 -4.15 -14.68
N ILE A 179 -29.62 -4.72 -15.87
CA ILE A 179 -30.79 -5.35 -16.53
C ILE A 179 -30.75 -6.84 -16.17
N GLY A 180 -31.62 -7.27 -15.27
CA GLY A 180 -31.60 -8.61 -14.71
C GLY A 180 -30.52 -8.85 -13.68
N LYS A 181 -30.45 -10.03 -13.12
CA LYS A 181 -29.47 -10.47 -12.14
C LYS A 181 -29.18 -11.96 -12.33
N GLU A 182 -28.05 -12.40 -11.81
CA GLU A 182 -27.61 -13.79 -11.90
C GLU A 182 -27.57 -14.26 -13.38
N ASP A 183 -28.08 -15.44 -13.69
CA ASP A 183 -28.09 -15.97 -15.06
C ASP A 183 -28.93 -15.11 -16.05
N GLU A 184 -29.84 -14.28 -15.53
CA GLU A 184 -30.66 -13.36 -16.31
C GLU A 184 -30.02 -12.00 -16.57
N PHE A 185 -28.79 -11.76 -16.05
CA PHE A 185 -28.07 -10.50 -16.28
C PHE A 185 -27.75 -10.34 -17.78
N LYS A 186 -28.39 -9.36 -18.44
CA LYS A 186 -28.29 -9.13 -19.88
C LYS A 186 -27.53 -7.90 -20.27
N GLY A 187 -27.43 -6.90 -19.37
CA GLY A 187 -26.82 -5.63 -19.70
C GLY A 187 -27.02 -4.58 -18.63
N VAL A 188 -26.87 -3.31 -19.03
CA VAL A 188 -26.95 -2.15 -18.13
C VAL A 188 -27.82 -1.05 -18.75
N ILE A 189 -28.48 -0.27 -17.90
CA ILE A 189 -29.15 0.97 -18.27
C ILE A 189 -28.22 2.13 -17.88
N ASP A 190 -27.89 2.99 -18.83
CA ASP A 190 -27.20 4.25 -18.58
C ASP A 190 -28.21 5.29 -18.10
N LEU A 191 -28.01 5.81 -16.88
CA LEU A 191 -28.96 6.70 -16.24
C LEU A 191 -28.87 8.16 -16.75
N PHE A 192 -27.75 8.58 -17.33
CA PHE A 192 -27.69 9.90 -17.98
C PHE A 192 -28.37 9.90 -19.33
N GLU A 193 -28.18 8.87 -20.12
CA GLU A 193 -28.74 8.76 -21.47
C GLU A 193 -30.13 8.12 -21.49
N MET A 194 -30.55 7.46 -20.41
CA MET A 194 -31.77 6.67 -20.30
C MET A 194 -31.89 5.64 -21.42
N LYS A 195 -30.78 4.93 -21.66
CA LYS A 195 -30.68 3.88 -22.71
C LYS A 195 -30.25 2.56 -22.09
N ALA A 196 -30.83 1.48 -22.65
CA ALA A 196 -30.44 0.12 -22.32
C ALA A 196 -29.36 -0.39 -23.27
N TYR A 197 -28.29 -0.95 -22.73
CA TYR A 197 -27.19 -1.62 -23.42
C TYR A 197 -27.32 -3.13 -23.16
N ILE A 198 -27.79 -3.89 -24.12
CA ILE A 198 -28.08 -5.32 -24.00
C ILE A 198 -27.03 -6.10 -24.79
N TYR A 199 -26.31 -6.97 -24.11
CA TYR A 199 -25.24 -7.80 -24.68
C TYR A 199 -25.81 -9.10 -25.21
N ASN A 200 -25.68 -9.33 -26.53
CA ASN A 200 -26.32 -10.46 -27.25
C ASN A 200 -25.41 -11.67 -27.41
N ASP A 201 -24.07 -11.47 -27.25
CA ASP A 201 -23.07 -12.52 -27.42
C ASP A 201 -22.24 -12.74 -26.19
N GLU A 202 -21.49 -13.85 -26.17
CA GLU A 202 -20.57 -14.17 -25.03
C GLU A 202 -19.28 -13.34 -25.03
N LYS A 203 -18.92 -12.73 -26.18
CA LYS A 203 -17.70 -11.88 -26.27
C LYS A 203 -17.97 -10.45 -25.88
N GLY A 204 -19.21 -10.03 -25.80
CA GLY A 204 -19.61 -8.66 -25.52
C GLY A 204 -19.36 -7.67 -26.66
N ASP A 205 -19.20 -8.17 -27.88
CA ASP A 205 -18.99 -7.36 -29.09
C ASP A 205 -20.31 -6.96 -29.77
N ASP A 206 -21.37 -7.77 -29.63
CA ASP A 206 -22.69 -7.50 -30.17
C ASP A 206 -23.61 -6.91 -29.09
N ILE A 207 -23.80 -5.59 -29.15
CA ILE A 207 -24.59 -4.85 -28.18
C ILE A 207 -25.75 -4.15 -28.86
N THR A 208 -26.95 -4.41 -28.38
CA THR A 208 -28.15 -3.68 -28.77
C THR A 208 -28.36 -2.49 -27.86
N VAL A 209 -28.42 -1.29 -28.44
CA VAL A 209 -28.72 -0.06 -27.70
C VAL A 209 -30.15 0.37 -28.03
N THR A 210 -30.96 0.58 -27.00
CA THR A 210 -32.37 0.93 -27.16
C THR A 210 -32.86 1.91 -26.10
N ASP A 211 -33.80 2.76 -26.48
CA ASP A 211 -34.52 3.66 -25.54
C ASP A 211 -35.67 2.93 -24.84
N ASP A 212 -36.01 1.71 -25.29
CA ASP A 212 -37.02 0.88 -24.63
C ASP A 212 -36.40 0.17 -23.41
N LEU A 213 -36.76 0.62 -22.22
CA LEU A 213 -36.31 0.11 -20.93
C LEU A 213 -37.19 -1.03 -20.40
N GLY A 214 -38.28 -1.38 -21.07
CA GLY A 214 -39.20 -2.44 -20.69
C GLY A 214 -39.72 -2.29 -19.26
N ASP A 215 -39.69 -3.39 -18.49
CA ASP A 215 -40.17 -3.43 -17.09
C ASP A 215 -39.33 -2.61 -16.14
N MET A 216 -38.13 -2.16 -16.54
CA MET A 216 -37.22 -1.33 -15.74
C MET A 216 -37.50 0.19 -15.88
N ALA A 217 -38.45 0.62 -16.72
CA ALA A 217 -38.66 2.02 -17.03
C ALA A 217 -38.98 2.88 -15.79
N ASP A 218 -39.86 2.42 -14.91
CA ASP A 218 -40.23 3.15 -13.69
C ASP A 218 -39.07 3.23 -12.70
N GLU A 219 -38.32 2.15 -12.51
CA GLU A 219 -37.16 2.09 -11.65
C GLU A 219 -36.03 2.95 -12.20
N ALA A 220 -35.78 2.89 -13.50
CA ALA A 220 -34.76 3.73 -14.15
C ALA A 220 -35.10 5.21 -14.03
N ALA A 221 -36.38 5.60 -14.15
CA ALA A 221 -36.81 6.98 -13.95
C ALA A 221 -36.54 7.45 -12.50
N LEU A 222 -36.84 6.62 -11.50
CA LEU A 222 -36.58 6.92 -10.08
C LEU A 222 -35.09 7.17 -9.83
N TYR A 223 -34.23 6.28 -10.33
CA TYR A 223 -32.78 6.43 -10.16
C TYR A 223 -32.17 7.54 -11.02
N HIS A 224 -32.78 7.87 -12.15
CA HIS A 224 -32.42 9.04 -12.93
C HIS A 224 -32.70 10.34 -12.16
N ASP A 225 -33.87 10.46 -11.53
CA ASP A 225 -34.20 11.59 -10.68
C ASP A 225 -33.25 11.69 -9.46
N GLU A 226 -32.94 10.55 -8.80
CA GLU A 226 -31.94 10.48 -7.73
C GLU A 226 -30.56 10.91 -8.22
N LEU A 227 -30.15 10.51 -9.42
CA LEU A 227 -28.89 10.91 -10.03
C LEU A 227 -28.82 12.43 -10.22
N ILE A 228 -29.86 13.03 -10.80
CA ILE A 228 -29.92 14.47 -11.02
C ILE A 228 -29.83 15.23 -9.69
N GLU A 229 -30.64 14.84 -8.70
CA GLU A 229 -30.63 15.46 -7.38
C GLU A 229 -29.25 15.39 -6.73
N LYS A 230 -28.65 14.20 -6.64
CA LYS A 230 -27.31 14.03 -6.04
C LYS A 230 -26.20 14.75 -6.78
N VAL A 231 -26.27 14.83 -8.11
CA VAL A 231 -25.27 15.56 -8.89
C VAL A 231 -25.42 17.05 -8.72
N CYS A 232 -26.67 17.56 -8.70
CA CYS A 232 -26.93 18.98 -8.46
C CYS A 232 -26.45 19.42 -7.07
N GLU A 233 -26.55 18.57 -6.03
CA GLU A 233 -26.02 18.85 -4.69
C GLU A 233 -24.48 19.01 -4.63
N LEU A 234 -23.77 18.58 -5.66
CA LEU A 234 -22.30 18.67 -5.71
C LEU A 234 -21.76 20.04 -6.14
N ASP A 235 -22.60 20.86 -6.76
CA ASP A 235 -22.21 22.17 -7.32
C ASP A 235 -23.28 23.22 -7.02
N ASP A 236 -22.85 24.35 -6.50
CA ASP A 236 -23.77 25.40 -6.04
C ASP A 236 -24.60 25.99 -7.19
N ASP A 237 -24.04 26.16 -8.38
CA ASP A 237 -24.74 26.71 -9.54
C ASP A 237 -25.82 25.72 -10.03
N LEU A 238 -25.49 24.42 -10.07
CA LEU A 238 -26.44 23.37 -10.42
C LEU A 238 -27.54 23.19 -9.35
N THR A 239 -27.20 23.36 -8.09
CA THR A 239 -28.17 23.38 -6.99
C THR A 239 -29.21 24.51 -7.20
N MET A 240 -28.74 25.70 -7.54
CA MET A 240 -29.65 26.85 -7.80
C MET A 240 -30.56 26.61 -8.99
N MET A 241 -30.04 26.12 -10.12
CA MET A 241 -30.84 25.73 -11.29
C MET A 241 -31.92 24.71 -10.93
N TYR A 242 -31.54 23.66 -10.20
CA TYR A 242 -32.48 22.60 -9.80
C TYR A 242 -33.59 23.13 -8.87
N LEU A 243 -33.26 24.01 -7.92
CA LEU A 243 -34.24 24.64 -7.03
C LEU A 243 -35.21 25.61 -7.78
N GLU A 244 -34.78 26.21 -8.88
CA GLU A 244 -35.60 27.04 -9.77
C GLU A 244 -36.46 26.20 -10.70
N GLY A 245 -36.31 24.86 -10.69
CA GLY A 245 -37.06 23.91 -11.53
C GLY A 245 -36.47 23.72 -12.92
N GLU A 246 -35.23 24.14 -13.14
CA GLU A 246 -34.48 23.90 -14.36
C GLU A 246 -33.60 22.66 -14.20
N ILE A 247 -33.62 21.74 -15.16
CA ILE A 247 -32.75 20.58 -15.18
C ILE A 247 -31.48 20.94 -15.96
N PRO A 248 -30.27 20.86 -15.34
CA PRO A 248 -29.02 21.08 -16.04
C PRO A 248 -28.82 20.11 -17.22
N SER A 249 -28.02 20.50 -18.20
CA SER A 249 -27.64 19.61 -19.29
C SER A 249 -26.81 18.42 -18.80
N VAL A 250 -26.82 17.32 -19.55
CA VAL A 250 -26.03 16.11 -19.23
C VAL A 250 -24.54 16.45 -19.16
N GLU A 251 -24.05 17.33 -20.02
CA GLU A 251 -22.66 17.79 -20.05
C GLU A 251 -22.28 18.55 -18.77
N GLU A 252 -23.13 19.45 -18.29
CA GLU A 252 -22.90 20.18 -17.03
C GLU A 252 -22.91 19.25 -15.83
N MET A 253 -23.87 18.31 -15.79
CA MET A 253 -23.94 17.32 -14.72
C MET A 253 -22.73 16.38 -14.71
N LYS A 254 -22.28 15.91 -15.88
CA LYS A 254 -21.05 15.08 -15.99
C LYS A 254 -19.82 15.85 -15.57
N ALA A 255 -19.71 17.13 -15.89
CA ALA A 255 -18.59 17.99 -15.47
C ALA A 255 -18.56 18.19 -13.94
N ALA A 256 -19.72 18.43 -13.32
CA ALA A 256 -19.84 18.57 -11.87
C ALA A 256 -19.49 17.25 -11.14
N LEU A 257 -19.99 16.11 -11.63
CA LEU A 257 -19.69 14.80 -11.07
C LEU A 257 -18.19 14.48 -11.21
N ARG A 258 -17.57 14.79 -12.37
CA ARG A 258 -16.12 14.62 -12.56
C ARG A 258 -15.34 15.44 -11.54
N LYS A 259 -15.68 16.73 -11.38
CA LYS A 259 -15.02 17.61 -10.41
C LYS A 259 -15.14 17.05 -8.99
N ALA A 260 -16.34 16.66 -8.57
CA ALA A 260 -16.58 16.08 -7.26
C ALA A 260 -15.85 14.74 -7.05
N THR A 261 -15.72 13.93 -8.10
CA THR A 261 -14.93 12.68 -8.06
C THR A 261 -13.45 12.98 -7.89
N CYS A 262 -12.89 13.92 -8.65
CA CYS A 262 -11.50 14.35 -8.51
C CYS A 262 -11.19 14.95 -7.13
N GLU A 263 -12.17 15.58 -6.48
CA GLU A 263 -12.09 16.11 -5.10
C GLU A 263 -12.44 15.08 -4.01
N CYS A 264 -12.63 13.79 -4.37
CA CYS A 264 -13.02 12.71 -3.47
C CYS A 264 -14.36 12.91 -2.74
N ARG A 265 -15.25 13.77 -3.25
CA ARG A 265 -16.60 14.05 -2.68
C ARG A 265 -17.69 13.12 -3.22
N ALA A 266 -17.47 12.48 -4.35
CA ALA A 266 -18.39 11.54 -4.95
C ALA A 266 -17.67 10.29 -5.47
N VAL A 267 -18.40 9.18 -5.52
CA VAL A 267 -17.93 7.90 -6.07
C VAL A 267 -18.91 7.43 -7.15
N PRO A 268 -18.60 7.62 -8.44
CA PRO A 268 -19.40 7.08 -9.52
C PRO A 268 -19.45 5.54 -9.47
N VAL A 269 -20.60 4.94 -9.66
CA VAL A 269 -20.81 3.49 -9.60
C VAL A 269 -21.29 2.94 -10.94
N CYS A 270 -20.52 1.99 -11.48
CA CYS A 270 -20.87 1.18 -12.64
C CYS A 270 -21.12 -0.27 -12.21
N CYS A 271 -21.74 -1.05 -13.08
CA CYS A 271 -21.96 -2.47 -12.83
C CYS A 271 -21.71 -3.33 -14.08
N GLY A 272 -21.48 -4.62 -13.85
CA GLY A 272 -21.26 -5.57 -14.96
C GLY A 272 -20.82 -6.95 -14.48
N THR A 273 -20.39 -7.75 -15.44
CA THR A 273 -19.70 -9.01 -15.18
C THR A 273 -18.51 -9.14 -16.15
N ALA A 274 -17.31 -8.94 -15.61
CA ALA A 274 -16.09 -9.05 -16.40
C ALA A 274 -15.93 -10.47 -16.98
N TYR A 275 -16.27 -11.51 -16.21
CA TYR A 275 -16.17 -12.91 -16.67
C TYR A 275 -17.05 -13.19 -17.89
N ARG A 276 -18.26 -12.63 -17.93
CA ARG A 276 -19.21 -12.77 -19.05
C ARG A 276 -19.09 -11.66 -20.10
N ASN A 277 -18.04 -10.82 -19.99
CA ASN A 277 -17.75 -9.75 -20.96
C ASN A 277 -18.88 -8.71 -21.13
N LYS A 278 -19.59 -8.35 -20.04
CA LYS A 278 -20.69 -7.39 -20.08
C LYS A 278 -20.43 -6.19 -19.15
N GLY A 279 -20.55 -4.98 -19.65
CA GLY A 279 -20.42 -3.73 -18.90
C GLY A 279 -19.01 -3.12 -18.88
N VAL A 280 -17.98 -3.78 -19.43
CA VAL A 280 -16.59 -3.32 -19.37
C VAL A 280 -16.33 -2.11 -20.28
N GLN A 281 -16.95 -2.06 -21.46
CA GLN A 281 -16.83 -0.90 -22.37
C GLN A 281 -17.39 0.37 -21.71
N LYS A 282 -18.54 0.27 -21.06
CA LYS A 282 -19.14 1.39 -20.32
C LYS A 282 -18.33 1.79 -19.09
N LEU A 283 -17.59 0.85 -18.48
CA LEU A 283 -16.61 1.16 -17.45
C LEU A 283 -15.43 1.97 -18.03
N LEU A 284 -14.93 1.60 -19.21
CA LEU A 284 -13.85 2.36 -19.90
C LEU A 284 -14.30 3.78 -20.25
N ASP A 285 -15.54 3.95 -20.72
CA ASP A 285 -16.11 5.28 -20.96
C ASP A 285 -16.16 6.09 -19.67
N ALA A 286 -16.64 5.51 -18.57
CA ALA A 286 -16.71 6.16 -17.26
C ALA A 286 -15.31 6.53 -16.71
N ILE A 287 -14.29 5.71 -16.95
CA ILE A 287 -12.89 6.04 -16.58
C ILE A 287 -12.44 7.30 -17.30
N ILE A 288 -12.73 7.43 -18.59
CA ILE A 288 -12.38 8.63 -19.36
C ILE A 288 -13.16 9.85 -18.86
N GLU A 289 -14.46 9.70 -18.63
CA GLU A 289 -15.35 10.82 -18.27
C GLU A 289 -15.13 11.33 -16.85
N TYR A 290 -14.89 10.44 -15.86
CA TYR A 290 -14.91 10.82 -14.44
C TYR A 290 -13.56 10.72 -13.73
N MET A 291 -12.60 9.92 -14.22
CA MET A 291 -11.30 9.82 -13.57
C MET A 291 -10.39 11.00 -13.92
N PRO A 292 -9.54 11.44 -12.98
CA PRO A 292 -8.68 12.59 -13.19
C PRO A 292 -7.60 12.35 -14.24
N SER A 293 -7.29 13.41 -14.97
CA SER A 293 -6.04 13.55 -15.71
C SER A 293 -4.93 14.04 -14.78
N PRO A 294 -3.66 14.01 -15.17
CA PRO A 294 -2.58 14.62 -14.38
C PRO A 294 -2.77 16.15 -14.11
N LEU A 295 -3.59 16.83 -14.88
CA LEU A 295 -3.90 18.25 -14.66
C LEU A 295 -4.97 18.48 -13.59
N ASP A 296 -5.83 17.50 -13.32
CA ASP A 296 -6.88 17.59 -12.32
C ASP A 296 -6.36 17.28 -10.90
N VAL A 297 -5.14 16.74 -10.81
CA VAL A 297 -4.48 16.42 -9.54
C VAL A 297 -3.71 17.66 -9.07
N PRO A 298 -3.75 18.01 -7.76
CA PRO A 298 -2.96 19.12 -7.22
C PRO A 298 -1.46 18.98 -7.55
N ALA A 299 -0.76 20.11 -7.63
CA ALA A 299 0.68 20.14 -7.78
C ALA A 299 1.34 19.32 -6.65
N ILE A 300 2.33 18.50 -7.01
CA ILE A 300 3.00 17.70 -6.02
C ILE A 300 3.91 18.57 -5.15
N LYS A 301 3.85 18.35 -3.86
CA LYS A 301 4.68 19.02 -2.87
C LYS A 301 5.94 18.23 -2.59
N GLY A 302 6.99 18.93 -2.25
CA GLY A 302 8.27 18.37 -1.83
C GLY A 302 9.09 19.42 -1.10
N VAL A 303 10.31 19.05 -0.76
CA VAL A 303 11.28 19.95 -0.14
C VAL A 303 12.55 19.99 -1.00
N ASP A 304 13.20 21.16 -1.06
CA ASP A 304 14.52 21.26 -1.68
C ASP A 304 15.60 20.69 -0.72
N LEU A 305 16.85 20.70 -1.13
CA LEU A 305 17.97 20.22 -0.29
C LEU A 305 18.23 21.10 0.93
N ASP A 306 17.69 22.31 0.97
CA ASP A 306 17.78 23.25 2.09
C ASP A 306 16.57 23.15 3.04
N GLY A 307 15.60 22.27 2.72
CA GLY A 307 14.41 22.03 3.54
C GLY A 307 13.25 23.01 3.28
N ASN A 308 13.29 23.82 2.20
CA ASN A 308 12.21 24.71 1.84
C ASN A 308 11.12 23.95 1.05
N GLU A 309 9.87 24.25 1.31
CA GLU A 309 8.76 23.68 0.53
C GLU A 309 8.81 24.14 -0.94
N VAL A 310 8.68 23.19 -1.83
CA VAL A 310 8.64 23.38 -3.28
C VAL A 310 7.46 22.64 -3.87
N GLU A 311 6.76 23.27 -4.81
CA GLU A 311 5.69 22.63 -5.57
C GLU A 311 6.14 22.40 -7.02
N ARG A 312 5.70 21.28 -7.61
CA ARG A 312 5.88 20.94 -9.02
C ARG A 312 4.54 20.74 -9.69
N LYS A 313 4.26 21.50 -10.72
CA LYS A 313 3.04 21.36 -11.52
C LYS A 313 3.22 20.29 -12.60
N SER A 314 2.13 19.62 -12.95
CA SER A 314 2.13 18.68 -14.08
C SER A 314 2.26 19.43 -15.41
N SER A 315 3.49 19.67 -15.85
CA SER A 315 3.85 20.35 -17.10
C SER A 315 5.16 19.82 -17.65
N ASP A 316 5.27 19.71 -18.97
CA ASP A 316 6.52 19.28 -19.65
C ASP A 316 7.60 20.38 -19.62
N GLU A 317 7.23 21.63 -19.34
CA GLU A 317 8.13 22.78 -19.26
C GLU A 317 8.77 22.97 -17.87
N GLU A 318 8.20 22.35 -16.86
CA GLU A 318 8.74 22.37 -15.49
C GLU A 318 10.05 21.55 -15.39
N PRO A 319 10.89 21.80 -14.38
CA PRO A 319 12.04 20.95 -14.10
C PRO A 319 11.61 19.50 -13.85
N PHE A 320 12.39 18.55 -14.35
CA PHE A 320 12.09 17.13 -14.21
C PHE A 320 12.06 16.71 -12.74
N ALA A 321 10.99 16.04 -12.34
CA ALA A 321 10.86 15.36 -11.05
C ALA A 321 9.98 14.11 -11.20
N ALA A 322 10.46 13.00 -10.66
CA ALA A 322 9.78 11.72 -10.69
C ALA A 322 10.01 10.93 -9.39
N LEU A 323 9.08 10.06 -9.05
CA LEU A 323 9.16 9.18 -7.89
C LEU A 323 9.34 7.74 -8.37
N ALA A 324 10.40 7.08 -7.89
CA ALA A 324 10.62 5.65 -8.08
C ALA A 324 9.75 4.88 -7.09
N PHE A 325 8.72 4.19 -7.58
CA PHE A 325 7.74 3.54 -6.70
C PHE A 325 7.86 2.02 -6.65
N LYS A 326 8.61 1.42 -7.57
CA LYS A 326 8.84 -0.02 -7.59
C LYS A 326 10.19 -0.35 -8.20
N ILE A 327 10.92 -1.25 -7.56
CA ILE A 327 12.12 -1.88 -8.10
C ILE A 327 11.80 -3.32 -8.44
N MET A 328 12.32 -3.82 -9.53
CA MET A 328 12.21 -5.21 -9.95
C MET A 328 13.54 -5.69 -10.53
N THR A 329 13.92 -6.90 -10.23
CA THR A 329 15.10 -7.55 -10.83
C THR A 329 14.66 -8.40 -12.00
N ASP A 330 15.16 -8.05 -13.18
CA ASP A 330 14.88 -8.80 -14.40
C ASP A 330 16.10 -9.62 -14.80
N PRO A 331 15.93 -10.91 -15.18
CA PRO A 331 17.06 -11.79 -15.53
C PRO A 331 17.89 -11.31 -16.73
N PHE A 332 17.30 -10.53 -17.64
CA PHE A 332 17.91 -10.13 -18.90
C PHE A 332 18.48 -8.71 -18.89
N VAL A 333 17.81 -7.79 -18.20
CA VAL A 333 18.21 -6.36 -18.21
C VAL A 333 18.70 -5.88 -16.83
N GLY A 334 18.62 -6.73 -15.81
CA GLY A 334 19.04 -6.40 -14.46
C GLY A 334 17.99 -5.57 -13.70
N LYS A 335 18.45 -4.58 -12.96
CA LYS A 335 17.58 -3.72 -12.14
C LYS A 335 16.71 -2.80 -13.00
N LEU A 336 15.40 -2.93 -12.84
CA LEU A 336 14.36 -2.08 -13.41
C LEU A 336 13.79 -1.20 -12.30
N ALA A 337 13.81 0.11 -12.47
CA ALA A 337 13.15 1.05 -11.58
C ALA A 337 11.91 1.64 -12.28
N TYR A 338 10.73 1.33 -11.75
CA TYR A 338 9.48 1.94 -12.20
C TYR A 338 9.33 3.30 -11.54
N PHE A 339 8.99 4.30 -12.32
CA PHE A 339 8.82 5.66 -11.83
C PHE A 339 7.65 6.36 -12.50
N ARG A 340 7.03 7.29 -11.75
CA ARG A 340 6.06 8.24 -12.27
C ARG A 340 6.69 9.60 -12.42
N VAL A 341 6.55 10.21 -13.60
CA VAL A 341 6.96 11.58 -13.88
C VAL A 341 5.87 12.54 -13.40
N TYR A 342 6.18 13.39 -12.45
CA TYR A 342 5.27 14.42 -11.96
C TYR A 342 5.42 15.75 -12.71
N SER A 343 6.64 16.11 -13.10
CA SER A 343 6.93 17.33 -13.85
C SER A 343 8.09 17.14 -14.81
N GLY A 344 8.12 17.94 -15.84
CA GLY A 344 9.19 17.98 -16.81
C GLY A 344 9.25 16.77 -17.74
N THR A 345 10.40 16.59 -18.37
CA THR A 345 10.67 15.52 -19.34
C THR A 345 12.01 14.89 -19.10
N LEU A 346 12.17 13.60 -19.45
CA LEU A 346 13.41 12.86 -19.32
C LEU A 346 13.75 12.11 -20.61
N ASN A 347 14.98 12.27 -21.09
CA ASN A 347 15.48 11.56 -22.27
C ASN A 347 16.28 10.31 -21.85
N SER A 348 16.16 9.26 -22.64
CA SER A 348 17.02 8.08 -22.50
C SER A 348 18.51 8.48 -22.65
N GLY A 349 19.39 7.89 -21.85
CA GLY A 349 20.82 8.17 -21.86
C GLY A 349 21.26 9.42 -21.08
N SER A 350 20.34 10.22 -20.54
CA SER A 350 20.64 11.42 -19.77
C SER A 350 21.08 11.14 -18.32
N TYR A 351 21.43 12.19 -17.58
CA TYR A 351 21.76 12.12 -16.16
C TYR A 351 20.64 12.74 -15.33
N VAL A 352 20.44 12.21 -14.13
CA VAL A 352 19.50 12.70 -13.12
C VAL A 352 20.17 12.69 -11.76
N LEU A 353 19.63 13.47 -10.83
CA LEU A 353 19.96 13.42 -9.42
C LEU A 353 18.95 12.52 -8.68
N ASN A 354 19.43 11.53 -7.95
CA ASN A 354 18.66 10.90 -6.89
C ASN A 354 18.76 11.85 -5.68
N ALA A 355 17.75 12.67 -5.48
CA ALA A 355 17.76 13.71 -4.45
C ALA A 355 17.68 13.12 -3.03
N THR A 356 17.02 11.98 -2.86
CA THR A 356 16.90 11.30 -1.55
C THR A 356 18.25 10.83 -1.03
N LYS A 357 19.17 10.41 -1.92
CA LYS A 357 20.48 9.86 -1.58
C LYS A 357 21.65 10.79 -1.95
N ASP A 358 21.35 11.93 -2.53
CA ASP A 358 22.34 12.87 -3.07
C ASP A 358 23.36 12.17 -3.99
N LYS A 359 22.83 11.41 -4.98
CA LYS A 359 23.65 10.65 -5.93
C LYS A 359 23.25 10.96 -7.37
N LYS A 360 24.25 11.31 -8.18
CA LYS A 360 24.07 11.45 -9.63
C LYS A 360 24.04 10.08 -10.29
N GLU A 361 23.01 9.83 -11.09
CA GLU A 361 22.80 8.57 -11.79
C GLU A 361 22.60 8.78 -13.28
N ARG A 362 22.99 7.80 -14.05
CA ARG A 362 22.73 7.79 -15.50
C ARG A 362 21.50 6.95 -15.79
N VAL A 363 20.56 7.53 -16.50
CA VAL A 363 19.42 6.81 -17.09
C VAL A 363 19.94 6.04 -18.30
N GLY A 364 19.87 4.73 -18.28
CA GLY A 364 20.22 3.90 -19.44
C GLY A 364 19.13 3.96 -20.51
N ARG A 365 18.32 2.90 -20.59
CA ARG A 365 17.13 2.85 -21.45
C ARG A 365 15.88 3.14 -20.63
N ILE A 366 14.92 3.81 -21.26
CA ILE A 366 13.58 4.01 -20.71
C ILE A 366 12.65 3.03 -21.43
N LEU A 367 11.80 2.37 -20.67
CA LEU A 367 10.92 1.31 -21.15
C LEU A 367 9.47 1.62 -20.79
N GLN A 368 8.59 1.49 -21.76
CA GLN A 368 7.16 1.35 -21.51
C GLN A 368 6.85 -0.12 -21.24
N MET A 369 6.15 -0.36 -20.16
CA MET A 369 5.81 -1.72 -19.73
C MET A 369 4.40 -2.07 -20.15
N HIS A 370 4.24 -3.32 -20.60
CA HIS A 370 2.96 -3.96 -20.89
C HIS A 370 2.99 -5.34 -20.20
N ALA A 371 2.76 -5.34 -18.88
CA ALA A 371 3.03 -6.48 -18.00
C ALA A 371 4.49 -6.94 -18.14
N ASN A 372 4.78 -8.08 -18.77
CA ASN A 372 6.14 -8.61 -18.99
C ASN A 372 6.76 -8.20 -20.33
N LYS A 373 5.99 -7.56 -21.22
CA LYS A 373 6.53 -7.05 -22.52
C LYS A 373 7.05 -5.63 -22.34
N ARG A 374 8.01 -5.25 -23.18
CA ARG A 374 8.74 -3.97 -23.09
C ARG A 374 8.81 -3.30 -24.46
N ALA A 375 8.59 -1.99 -24.48
CA ALA A 375 8.87 -1.14 -25.62
C ALA A 375 9.86 -0.04 -25.20
N GLU A 376 10.89 0.22 -25.99
CA GLU A 376 11.86 1.26 -25.69
C GLU A 376 11.27 2.65 -26.01
N LEU A 377 11.48 3.60 -25.11
CA LEU A 377 11.09 4.98 -25.25
C LEU A 377 12.35 5.86 -25.32
N GLU A 378 12.38 6.80 -26.26
CA GLU A 378 13.44 7.80 -26.31
C GLU A 378 13.28 8.87 -25.25
N LYS A 379 12.03 9.20 -24.91
CA LYS A 379 11.67 10.28 -24.00
C LYS A 379 10.38 9.96 -23.26
N VAL A 380 10.29 10.40 -22.01
CA VAL A 380 9.06 10.42 -21.21
C VAL A 380 8.71 11.85 -20.81
N TYR A 381 7.43 12.07 -20.51
CA TYR A 381 6.82 13.35 -20.29
C TYR A 381 6.12 13.38 -18.92
N SER A 382 5.77 14.58 -18.45
CA SER A 382 4.96 14.76 -17.25
C SER A 382 3.70 13.87 -17.30
N GLY A 383 3.36 13.21 -16.19
CA GLY A 383 2.22 12.28 -16.10
C GLY A 383 2.48 10.86 -16.62
N ASP A 384 3.64 10.57 -17.22
CA ASP A 384 3.96 9.24 -17.69
C ASP A 384 4.37 8.30 -16.54
N ILE A 385 4.06 7.02 -16.72
CA ILE A 385 4.57 5.91 -15.92
C ILE A 385 5.46 5.06 -16.82
N ALA A 386 6.72 4.88 -16.42
CA ALA A 386 7.69 4.14 -17.18
C ALA A 386 8.67 3.38 -16.27
N ALA A 387 9.50 2.53 -16.86
CA ALA A 387 10.61 1.89 -16.17
C ALA A 387 11.94 2.32 -16.77
N ALA A 388 12.98 2.42 -15.97
CA ALA A 388 14.33 2.70 -16.45
C ALA A 388 15.31 1.61 -16.03
N VAL A 389 16.28 1.38 -16.91
CA VAL A 389 17.45 0.53 -16.67
C VAL A 389 18.66 1.41 -16.46
N GLY A 390 19.58 0.99 -15.61
CA GLY A 390 20.86 1.66 -15.42
C GLY A 390 21.04 2.37 -14.09
N PHE A 391 19.99 2.52 -13.30
CA PHE A 391 20.06 3.03 -11.93
C PHE A 391 20.80 2.05 -11.00
N LYS A 392 21.78 2.56 -10.26
CA LYS A 392 22.59 1.77 -9.34
C LYS A 392 22.15 1.96 -7.89
N PHE A 393 21.80 3.18 -7.53
CA PHE A 393 21.51 3.56 -6.13
C PHE A 393 20.04 3.74 -5.85
N THR A 394 19.23 4.04 -6.88
CA THR A 394 17.79 4.28 -6.74
C THR A 394 17.08 3.06 -6.18
N THR A 395 16.31 3.26 -5.12
CA THR A 395 15.44 2.27 -4.47
C THR A 395 13.98 2.75 -4.47
N THR A 396 13.07 1.92 -4.01
CA THR A 396 11.65 2.27 -3.88
C THR A 396 11.48 3.44 -2.91
N GLY A 397 10.74 4.47 -3.32
CA GLY A 397 10.53 5.71 -2.54
C GLY A 397 11.49 6.84 -2.87
N ASP A 398 12.56 6.59 -3.63
CA ASP A 398 13.52 7.64 -3.98
C ASP A 398 12.95 8.61 -5.02
N THR A 399 13.29 9.88 -4.85
CA THR A 399 13.01 10.93 -5.84
C THR A 399 14.18 11.07 -6.81
N ILE A 400 13.87 11.03 -8.10
CA ILE A 400 14.81 11.34 -9.18
C ILE A 400 14.39 12.65 -9.85
N CYS A 401 15.32 13.59 -10.01
CA CYS A 401 15.00 14.93 -10.46
C CYS A 401 16.12 15.55 -11.30
N ASP A 402 15.84 16.76 -11.81
CA ASP A 402 16.84 17.61 -12.44
C ASP A 402 17.93 18.04 -11.43
N GLU A 403 19.19 17.93 -11.84
CA GLU A 403 20.36 18.28 -11.00
C GLU A 403 20.40 19.76 -10.62
N GLN A 404 19.86 20.65 -11.46
CA GLN A 404 19.87 22.10 -11.22
C GLN A 404 18.71 22.59 -10.33
N HIS A 405 17.65 21.80 -10.26
CA HIS A 405 16.44 22.12 -9.50
C HIS A 405 16.05 20.94 -8.59
N PRO A 406 16.89 20.61 -7.61
CA PRO A 406 16.67 19.45 -6.77
C PRO A 406 15.38 19.58 -5.97
N VAL A 407 14.67 18.47 -5.82
CA VAL A 407 13.49 18.35 -4.98
C VAL A 407 13.40 16.93 -4.44
N ILE A 408 13.04 16.80 -3.17
CA ILE A 408 12.67 15.53 -2.56
C ILE A 408 11.16 15.55 -2.42
N LEU A 409 10.49 14.70 -3.18
CA LEU A 409 9.04 14.51 -3.06
C LEU A 409 8.75 13.79 -1.74
N GLU A 410 7.53 13.93 -1.25
CA GLU A 410 7.10 13.27 -0.02
C GLU A 410 7.43 11.77 -0.05
N SER A 411 8.14 11.29 0.95
CA SER A 411 8.62 9.91 1.04
C SER A 411 7.47 8.95 1.32
N MET A 412 7.63 7.70 0.87
CA MET A 412 6.76 6.60 1.26
C MET A 412 7.26 6.03 2.59
N GLU A 413 6.37 5.91 3.57
CA GLU A 413 6.64 5.19 4.82
C GLU A 413 6.21 3.74 4.65
N PHE A 414 7.05 2.81 5.10
CA PHE A 414 6.76 1.39 4.99
C PHE A 414 6.64 0.77 6.38
N PRO A 415 5.63 -0.10 6.60
CA PRO A 415 5.47 -0.77 7.89
C PRO A 415 6.63 -1.73 8.16
N GLU A 416 6.97 -1.87 9.43
CA GLU A 416 7.97 -2.84 9.87
C GLU A 416 7.46 -4.28 9.73
N PRO A 417 8.33 -5.23 9.37
CA PRO A 417 7.99 -6.65 9.32
C PRO A 417 7.50 -7.16 10.68
N VAL A 418 6.53 -8.06 10.67
CA VAL A 418 5.91 -8.60 11.90
C VAL A 418 6.24 -10.06 12.19
N ILE A 419 6.66 -10.83 11.19
CA ILE A 419 7.08 -12.23 11.38
C ILE A 419 8.50 -12.46 10.88
N GLU A 420 9.19 -13.42 11.49
CA GLU A 420 10.55 -13.81 11.15
C GLU A 420 10.65 -15.32 10.97
N LEU A 421 11.46 -15.73 9.98
CA LEU A 421 11.82 -17.13 9.72
C LEU A 421 13.34 -17.26 9.69
N ALA A 422 13.87 -18.35 10.26
CA ALA A 422 15.25 -18.73 10.02
C ALA A 422 15.34 -19.49 8.69
N ILE A 423 16.30 -19.11 7.86
CA ILE A 423 16.54 -19.75 6.56
C ILE A 423 18.00 -20.19 6.44
N GLU A 424 18.21 -21.41 5.99
CA GLU A 424 19.54 -21.99 5.79
C GLU A 424 19.65 -22.63 4.41
N PRO A 425 20.71 -22.36 3.64
CA PRO A 425 20.90 -23.02 2.36
C PRO A 425 21.22 -24.50 2.59
N LYS A 426 20.65 -25.41 1.78
CA LYS A 426 20.91 -26.82 1.87
C LYS A 426 22.37 -27.21 1.57
N THR A 427 23.12 -26.36 0.87
CA THR A 427 24.51 -26.58 0.50
C THR A 427 25.39 -25.39 0.85
N LYS A 428 26.64 -25.64 1.25
CA LYS A 428 27.62 -24.56 1.51
C LYS A 428 27.87 -23.67 0.31
N ALA A 429 27.82 -24.20 -0.91
CA ALA A 429 27.92 -23.40 -2.15
C ALA A 429 26.73 -22.46 -2.39
N GLY A 430 25.58 -22.78 -1.79
CA GLY A 430 24.37 -21.94 -1.84
C GLY A 430 24.43 -20.70 -0.95
N GLN A 431 25.32 -20.66 0.04
CA GLN A 431 25.33 -19.56 1.04
C GLN A 431 25.61 -18.17 0.41
N GLY A 432 26.62 -18.08 -0.46
CA GLY A 432 26.92 -16.84 -1.16
C GLY A 432 25.79 -16.42 -2.11
N LYS A 433 25.24 -17.37 -2.88
CA LYS A 433 24.10 -17.13 -3.76
C LYS A 433 22.84 -16.70 -3.01
N MET A 434 22.60 -17.30 -1.85
CA MET A 434 21.45 -16.92 -1.00
C MET A 434 21.57 -15.48 -0.52
N GLY A 435 22.75 -15.05 -0.06
CA GLY A 435 22.99 -13.67 0.35
C GLY A 435 22.73 -12.65 -0.77
N GLU A 436 23.24 -12.92 -1.98
CA GLU A 436 22.99 -12.10 -3.15
C GLU A 436 21.51 -12.06 -3.56
N ALA A 437 20.83 -13.19 -3.51
CA ALA A 437 19.42 -13.31 -3.84
C ALA A 437 18.55 -12.55 -2.81
N LEU A 438 18.81 -12.73 -1.51
CA LEU A 438 18.11 -12.02 -0.45
C LEU A 438 18.32 -10.50 -0.52
N ALA A 439 19.53 -10.04 -0.86
CA ALA A 439 19.81 -8.63 -1.06
C ALA A 439 18.98 -8.04 -2.21
N LYS A 440 18.88 -8.75 -3.33
CA LYS A 440 18.04 -8.33 -4.48
C LYS A 440 16.56 -8.28 -4.11
N LEU A 441 16.06 -9.30 -3.40
CA LEU A 441 14.67 -9.33 -2.93
C LEU A 441 14.37 -8.18 -1.96
N ALA A 442 15.31 -7.84 -1.07
CA ALA A 442 15.18 -6.70 -0.16
C ALA A 442 15.24 -5.33 -0.89
N GLU A 443 15.92 -5.24 -2.05
CA GLU A 443 15.86 -4.05 -2.90
C GLU A 443 14.50 -3.88 -3.60
N GLU A 444 13.82 -5.00 -3.92
CA GLU A 444 12.51 -5.00 -4.56
C GLU A 444 11.38 -4.67 -3.57
N ASP A 445 11.47 -5.23 -2.38
CA ASP A 445 10.43 -5.12 -1.35
C ASP A 445 10.98 -4.46 -0.08
N PRO A 446 10.62 -3.21 0.21
CA PRO A 446 11.09 -2.49 1.37
C PRO A 446 10.59 -3.04 2.72
N THR A 447 9.56 -3.90 2.71
CA THR A 447 9.05 -4.59 3.92
C THR A 447 9.67 -5.96 4.14
N PHE A 448 10.47 -6.43 3.19
CA PHE A 448 11.27 -7.63 3.35
C PHE A 448 12.66 -7.26 3.88
N ARG A 449 13.08 -7.90 4.94
CA ARG A 449 14.41 -7.73 5.52
C ARG A 449 15.11 -9.08 5.65
N ALA A 450 16.41 -9.08 5.44
CA ALA A 450 17.25 -10.23 5.69
C ALA A 450 18.50 -9.80 6.47
N HIS A 451 18.79 -10.47 7.55
CA HIS A 451 19.98 -10.22 8.35
C HIS A 451 20.55 -11.51 8.91
N THR A 452 21.83 -11.49 9.25
CA THR A 452 22.45 -12.63 9.92
C THR A 452 22.45 -12.38 11.42
N ASN A 453 21.88 -13.28 12.17
CA ASN A 453 21.98 -13.26 13.63
C ASN A 453 23.43 -13.54 14.03
N GLN A 454 24.06 -12.58 14.68
CA GLN A 454 25.48 -12.67 15.03
C GLN A 454 25.76 -13.73 16.11
N GLU A 455 24.78 -14.04 16.95
CA GLU A 455 24.94 -15.05 18.02
C GLU A 455 24.78 -16.47 17.49
N THR A 456 23.80 -16.70 16.59
CA THR A 456 23.50 -18.03 16.07
C THR A 456 24.14 -18.32 14.71
N GLY A 457 24.60 -17.29 14.00
CA GLY A 457 25.10 -17.38 12.63
C GLY A 457 23.99 -17.68 11.61
N GLN A 458 22.74 -17.75 12.03
CA GLN A 458 21.61 -18.04 11.15
C GLN A 458 21.20 -16.80 10.34
N THR A 459 20.80 -17.01 9.10
CA THR A 459 20.17 -15.98 8.31
C THR A 459 18.69 -15.92 8.68
N ILE A 460 18.25 -14.76 9.12
CA ILE A 460 16.84 -14.47 9.46
C ILE A 460 16.23 -13.65 8.33
N ILE A 461 15.06 -14.04 7.89
CA ILE A 461 14.23 -13.27 6.97
C ILE A 461 12.98 -12.78 7.70
N ALA A 462 12.61 -11.55 7.47
CA ALA A 462 11.47 -10.89 8.11
C ALA A 462 10.51 -10.33 7.05
N GLY A 463 9.21 -10.44 7.30
CA GLY A 463 8.17 -10.01 6.36
C GLY A 463 6.82 -9.72 7.01
N MET A 464 5.85 -9.33 6.20
CA MET A 464 4.53 -8.86 6.65
C MET A 464 3.57 -10.00 7.02
N GLY A 465 3.79 -11.20 6.54
CA GLY A 465 2.93 -12.34 6.81
C GLY A 465 3.53 -13.66 6.33
N GLU A 466 2.83 -14.74 6.68
CA GLU A 466 3.27 -16.12 6.36
C GLU A 466 3.34 -16.34 4.84
N LEU A 467 2.31 -15.92 4.12
CA LEU A 467 2.27 -16.04 2.66
C LEU A 467 3.36 -15.19 1.99
N HIS A 468 3.63 -14.00 2.51
CA HIS A 468 4.71 -13.16 1.99
C HIS A 468 6.07 -13.88 2.05
N LEU A 469 6.44 -14.42 3.21
CA LEU A 469 7.70 -15.15 3.37
C LEU A 469 7.73 -16.47 2.58
N GLU A 470 6.60 -17.18 2.47
CA GLU A 470 6.50 -18.37 1.63
C GLU A 470 6.82 -18.08 0.15
N ILE A 471 6.30 -16.94 -0.36
CA ILE A 471 6.58 -16.50 -1.74
C ILE A 471 8.05 -16.12 -1.90
N ILE A 472 8.64 -15.43 -0.94
CA ILE A 472 10.08 -15.10 -0.97
C ILE A 472 10.94 -16.38 -1.04
N VAL A 473 10.61 -17.37 -0.23
CA VAL A 473 11.34 -18.67 -0.24
C VAL A 473 11.14 -19.41 -1.58
N ASP A 474 9.94 -19.40 -2.13
CA ASP A 474 9.67 -20.00 -3.44
C ASP A 474 10.41 -19.26 -4.58
N ARG A 475 10.49 -17.93 -4.51
CA ARG A 475 11.30 -17.12 -5.45
C ARG A 475 12.80 -17.45 -5.36
N LEU A 476 13.34 -17.66 -4.14
CA LEU A 476 14.73 -18.11 -3.97
C LEU A 476 15.00 -19.40 -4.73
N LEU A 477 14.07 -20.36 -4.68
CA LEU A 477 14.19 -21.63 -5.39
C LEU A 477 14.07 -21.46 -6.92
N ARG A 478 12.99 -20.79 -7.38
CA ARG A 478 12.65 -20.75 -8.82
C ARG A 478 13.48 -19.75 -9.61
N GLU A 479 13.69 -18.56 -9.08
CA GLU A 479 14.38 -17.48 -9.80
C GLU A 479 15.90 -17.52 -9.59
N PHE A 480 16.34 -17.82 -8.37
CA PHE A 480 17.76 -17.79 -8.00
C PHE A 480 18.41 -19.17 -7.90
N HIS A 481 17.62 -20.24 -8.04
CA HIS A 481 18.09 -21.64 -7.93
C HIS A 481 18.81 -21.93 -6.60
N VAL A 482 18.30 -21.38 -5.49
CA VAL A 482 18.80 -21.59 -4.14
C VAL A 482 17.80 -22.45 -3.37
N GLU A 483 18.19 -23.67 -3.07
CA GLU A 483 17.44 -24.53 -2.16
C GLU A 483 17.77 -24.18 -0.71
N ALA A 484 16.75 -23.93 0.09
CA ALA A 484 16.89 -23.57 1.49
C ALA A 484 15.98 -24.40 2.41
N ASN A 485 16.45 -24.64 3.62
CA ASN A 485 15.62 -25.12 4.72
C ASN A 485 15.06 -23.92 5.48
N VAL A 486 13.78 -23.97 5.80
CA VAL A 486 13.08 -22.92 6.52
C VAL A 486 12.80 -23.40 7.94
N GLY A 487 13.17 -22.60 8.92
CA GLY A 487 12.85 -22.84 10.33
C GLY A 487 11.40 -22.49 10.65
N ALA A 488 10.95 -22.80 11.88
CA ALA A 488 9.64 -22.41 12.35
C ALA A 488 9.47 -20.87 12.30
N PRO A 489 8.26 -20.36 12.01
CA PRO A 489 7.99 -18.95 12.06
C PRO A 489 8.32 -18.37 13.44
N GLN A 490 8.99 -17.21 13.47
CA GLN A 490 9.25 -16.49 14.70
C GLN A 490 8.47 -15.17 14.69
N VAL A 491 7.98 -14.79 15.86
CA VAL A 491 7.27 -13.54 16.06
C VAL A 491 8.28 -12.45 16.38
N ALA A 492 8.16 -11.30 15.77
CA ALA A 492 8.97 -10.12 16.07
C ALA A 492 8.49 -9.49 17.39
N TYR A 493 8.94 -10.06 18.51
CA TYR A 493 8.71 -9.47 19.82
C TYR A 493 9.45 -8.15 19.98
N LYS A 494 8.91 -7.29 20.84
CA LYS A 494 9.53 -6.00 21.23
C LYS A 494 9.59 -5.91 22.75
N GLU A 495 10.33 -4.94 23.25
CA GLU A 495 10.37 -4.63 24.68
C GLU A 495 9.88 -3.19 24.90
N ALA A 496 9.39 -2.89 26.10
CA ALA A 496 8.96 -1.54 26.43
C ALA A 496 9.23 -1.19 27.89
N PHE A 497 9.37 0.10 28.15
CA PHE A 497 9.38 0.67 29.49
C PHE A 497 7.97 0.66 30.08
N THR A 498 7.87 0.40 31.40
CA THR A 498 6.59 0.56 32.11
C THR A 498 6.60 1.69 33.14
N LYS A 499 7.77 2.23 33.47
CA LYS A 499 7.92 3.26 34.49
C LYS A 499 8.92 4.32 34.04
N ALA A 500 8.68 5.56 34.42
CA ALA A 500 9.66 6.63 34.32
C ALA A 500 10.84 6.38 35.27
N VAL A 501 12.06 6.60 34.79
CA VAL A 501 13.29 6.43 35.56
C VAL A 501 14.31 7.52 35.22
N GLU A 502 15.12 7.89 36.19
CA GLU A 502 16.23 8.76 35.99
C GLU A 502 17.54 7.99 36.19
N VAL A 503 18.51 8.23 35.30
CA VAL A 503 19.79 7.55 35.28
C VAL A 503 20.93 8.58 35.23
N ASP A 504 21.88 8.37 36.07
CA ASP A 504 23.14 9.12 36.11
C ASP A 504 24.26 8.20 35.60
N SER A 505 24.61 8.33 34.31
CA SER A 505 25.52 7.44 33.62
C SER A 505 26.87 8.11 33.36
N LYS A 506 27.92 7.47 33.84
CA LYS A 506 29.28 7.94 33.67
C LYS A 506 30.18 6.88 33.08
N TYR A 507 30.70 7.18 31.89
CA TYR A 507 31.76 6.39 31.27
C TYR A 507 33.10 7.07 31.46
N ALA A 508 33.98 6.46 32.25
CA ALA A 508 35.34 6.92 32.46
C ALA A 508 36.32 5.76 32.33
N LYS A 509 37.23 5.84 31.36
CA LYS A 509 38.26 4.82 31.13
C LYS A 509 39.62 5.50 30.92
N GLN A 510 40.61 5.06 31.66
CA GLN A 510 41.99 5.52 31.53
C GLN A 510 42.89 4.32 31.26
N SER A 511 43.45 4.26 30.04
CA SER A 511 44.35 3.20 29.63
C SER A 511 45.56 3.81 28.94
N GLY A 512 46.59 4.18 29.75
CA GLY A 512 47.93 4.53 29.30
C GLY A 512 48.02 5.52 28.13
N GLY A 513 47.49 6.75 28.29
CA GLY A 513 47.46 7.81 27.28
C GLY A 513 46.26 8.75 27.50
N ARG A 514 45.66 9.27 26.42
CA ARG A 514 44.46 10.10 26.49
C ARG A 514 43.28 9.26 27.03
N GLY A 515 42.68 9.71 28.13
CA GLY A 515 41.52 9.04 28.73
C GLY A 515 40.27 9.17 27.89
N GLN A 516 39.21 8.51 28.31
CA GLN A 516 37.83 8.66 27.75
C GLN A 516 36.89 9.06 28.88
N TYR A 517 36.10 10.09 28.68
CA TYR A 517 35.14 10.60 29.65
C TYR A 517 33.85 11.06 29.00
N GLY A 518 32.76 10.48 29.41
CA GLY A 518 31.41 10.88 29.04
C GLY A 518 30.49 10.73 30.26
N HIS A 519 29.74 11.76 30.60
CA HIS A 519 28.81 11.73 31.73
C HIS A 519 27.50 12.45 31.35
N CYS A 520 26.40 11.73 31.43
CA CYS A 520 25.07 12.25 31.11
C CYS A 520 24.05 11.80 32.17
N LYS A 521 23.13 12.69 32.49
CA LYS A 521 21.94 12.38 33.28
C LYS A 521 20.74 12.44 32.36
N VAL A 522 20.05 11.33 32.28
CA VAL A 522 18.94 11.15 31.34
C VAL A 522 17.70 10.69 32.08
N LYS A 523 16.59 11.34 31.83
CA LYS A 523 15.26 10.91 32.26
C LYS A 523 14.62 10.11 31.13
N PHE A 524 14.19 8.89 31.43
CA PHE A 524 13.49 8.04 30.51
C PHE A 524 12.04 7.90 30.97
N GLU A 525 11.12 8.02 30.02
CA GLU A 525 9.68 7.86 30.25
C GLU A 525 9.07 6.96 29.16
N PRO A 526 8.07 6.12 29.52
CA PRO A 526 7.38 5.34 28.50
C PRO A 526 6.51 6.25 27.63
N LEU A 527 6.54 6.03 26.33
CA LEU A 527 5.62 6.58 25.35
C LEU A 527 4.70 5.48 24.82
N GLU A 528 3.65 5.88 24.12
CA GLU A 528 2.79 4.92 23.45
C GLU A 528 3.56 4.20 22.34
N ALA A 529 3.71 2.89 22.47
CA ALA A 529 4.49 2.07 21.54
C ALA A 529 3.81 1.87 20.17
N ASN A 530 2.55 2.30 20.03
CA ASN A 530 1.75 2.13 18.82
C ASN A 530 1.55 3.46 18.07
N CYS A 531 2.31 4.50 18.40
CA CYS A 531 2.17 5.81 17.75
C CYS A 531 2.93 5.87 16.42
N GLU A 532 2.36 6.58 15.45
CA GLU A 532 3.02 6.93 14.19
C GLU A 532 3.82 8.24 14.32
N LYS A 533 3.41 9.11 15.24
CA LYS A 533 4.07 10.40 15.51
C LYS A 533 4.10 10.64 17.01
N PHE A 534 5.29 10.98 17.55
CA PHE A 534 5.38 11.44 18.91
C PHE A 534 4.94 12.91 19.00
N GLU A 535 3.99 13.21 19.90
CA GLU A 535 3.61 14.57 20.24
C GLU A 535 4.61 15.16 21.23
N PHE A 536 5.05 16.37 20.99
CA PHE A 536 6.05 17.05 21.81
C PHE A 536 5.74 18.54 21.98
N ASP A 537 6.34 19.16 23.00
CA ASP A 537 6.27 20.61 23.16
C ASP A 537 7.01 21.29 21.99
N PRO A 538 6.36 22.19 21.23
CA PRO A 538 6.99 22.90 20.11
C PRO A 538 8.23 23.73 20.51
N LYS A 539 8.45 23.95 21.82
CA LYS A 539 9.61 24.65 22.36
C LYS A 539 10.74 23.72 22.78
N ALA A 540 10.51 22.40 22.76
CA ALA A 540 11.52 21.42 23.12
C ALA A 540 12.63 21.36 22.06
N ASN A 541 13.86 21.16 22.49
CA ASN A 541 15.00 20.94 21.61
C ASN A 541 15.09 19.46 21.27
N ILE A 542 14.29 19.02 20.29
CA ILE A 542 14.24 17.64 19.84
C ILE A 542 15.39 17.39 18.90
N LEU A 543 16.10 16.30 19.13
CA LEU A 543 17.26 15.86 18.35
C LEU A 543 16.97 14.57 17.57
N ILE A 544 16.12 13.67 18.13
CA ILE A 544 15.66 12.46 17.44
C ILE A 544 14.17 12.35 17.67
N ASN A 545 13.42 12.21 16.58
CA ASN A 545 11.99 11.88 16.59
C ASN A 545 11.80 10.70 15.65
N ASP A 546 11.97 9.49 16.17
CA ASP A 546 11.96 8.22 15.45
C ASP A 546 10.84 7.31 16.01
N PRO A 547 9.56 7.61 15.69
CA PRO A 547 8.47 6.76 16.12
C PRO A 547 8.50 5.40 15.37
N PRO A 548 8.01 4.33 15.99
CA PRO A 548 7.50 4.25 17.36
C PRO A 548 8.61 4.00 18.42
N THR A 549 9.88 4.15 18.07
CA THR A 549 11.01 3.73 18.91
C THR A 549 11.40 4.78 19.94
N LEU A 550 11.87 5.95 19.51
CA LEU A 550 12.56 6.90 20.37
C LEU A 550 12.19 8.35 20.06
N LEU A 551 11.83 9.10 21.11
CA LEU A 551 11.87 10.55 21.15
C LEU A 551 13.02 10.99 22.03
N PHE A 552 14.03 11.64 21.48
CA PHE A 552 15.17 12.16 22.24
C PHE A 552 15.20 13.68 22.20
N GLU A 553 15.22 14.29 23.37
CA GLU A 553 15.32 15.73 23.55
C GLU A 553 16.43 16.11 24.53
N SER A 554 16.80 17.39 24.51
CA SER A 554 17.80 17.95 25.44
C SER A 554 17.27 19.20 26.12
N THR A 555 17.28 19.17 27.44
CA THR A 555 17.04 20.33 28.32
C THR A 555 18.28 20.77 29.07
N VAL A 556 19.47 20.41 28.58
CA VAL A 556 20.75 20.80 29.18
C VAL A 556 20.90 22.31 29.22
N VAL A 557 21.15 22.89 30.41
CA VAL A 557 21.40 24.32 30.64
C VAL A 557 22.79 24.57 31.18
N GLY A 558 23.35 25.74 30.88
CA GLY A 558 24.62 26.16 31.44
C GLY A 558 25.86 25.50 30.82
N GLY A 559 25.71 24.68 29.77
CA GLY A 559 26.85 24.07 29.08
C GLY A 559 27.52 22.93 29.89
N SER A 560 26.78 22.27 30.78
CA SER A 560 27.26 21.10 31.51
C SER A 560 27.70 19.96 30.59
N ILE A 561 27.07 19.84 29.44
CA ILE A 561 27.50 19.02 28.30
C ILE A 561 27.66 19.96 27.09
N PRO A 562 28.80 19.99 26.40
CA PRO A 562 28.97 20.71 25.15
C PRO A 562 27.93 20.27 24.09
N LYS A 563 27.38 21.23 23.37
CA LYS A 563 26.29 20.98 22.39
C LYS A 563 26.66 19.93 21.34
N GLU A 564 27.93 19.86 20.98
CA GLU A 564 28.48 18.90 20.02
C GLU A 564 28.40 17.43 20.47
N TYR A 565 28.36 17.16 21.78
CA TYR A 565 28.29 15.80 22.31
C TYR A 565 26.89 15.32 22.65
N ILE A 566 25.91 16.22 22.69
CA ILE A 566 24.51 15.87 22.99
C ILE A 566 23.91 14.91 21.94
N PRO A 567 24.09 15.12 20.64
CA PRO A 567 23.60 14.16 19.62
C PRO A 567 24.19 12.76 19.84
N ALA A 568 25.45 12.63 20.18
CA ALA A 568 26.09 11.34 20.41
C ALA A 568 25.48 10.56 21.61
N VAL A 569 24.95 11.25 22.63
CA VAL A 569 24.16 10.59 23.69
C VAL A 569 22.88 9.98 23.10
N GLY A 570 22.18 10.73 22.26
CA GLY A 570 20.96 10.25 21.59
C GLY A 570 21.21 9.06 20.68
N GLU A 571 22.26 9.11 19.85
CA GLU A 571 22.68 8.01 18.98
C GLU A 571 23.02 6.75 19.79
N GLY A 572 23.73 6.90 20.93
CA GLY A 572 24.03 5.79 21.82
C GLY A 572 22.78 5.16 22.46
N ILE A 573 21.76 5.96 22.78
CA ILE A 573 20.47 5.49 23.26
C ILE A 573 19.73 4.76 22.13
N GLN A 574 19.70 5.35 20.93
CA GLN A 574 19.01 4.77 19.76
C GLN A 574 19.61 3.41 19.37
N GLU A 575 20.93 3.29 19.34
CA GLU A 575 21.61 2.03 19.08
C GLU A 575 21.30 1.00 20.17
N ALA A 576 21.33 1.39 21.44
CA ALA A 576 21.02 0.50 22.56
C ALA A 576 19.54 0.06 22.56
N ALA A 577 18.63 0.88 22.06
CA ALA A 577 17.21 0.53 21.92
C ALA A 577 16.94 -0.57 20.89
N GLN A 578 17.87 -0.85 19.98
CA GLN A 578 17.75 -1.97 19.05
C GLN A 578 17.87 -3.34 19.72
N ALA A 579 18.38 -3.41 20.94
CA ALA A 579 18.53 -4.63 21.71
C ALA A 579 18.18 -4.40 23.18
N GLY A 580 16.97 -4.76 23.57
CA GLY A 580 16.50 -4.70 24.96
C GLY A 580 17.20 -5.72 25.86
N ILE A 581 16.88 -5.69 27.15
CA ILE A 581 17.57 -6.49 28.18
C ILE A 581 16.86 -7.79 28.57
N LEU A 582 15.55 -7.96 28.22
CA LEU A 582 14.80 -9.16 28.57
C LEU A 582 15.17 -10.33 27.68
N GLY A 583 15.11 -10.12 26.38
CA GLY A 583 15.41 -11.12 25.37
C GLY A 583 16.25 -10.57 24.21
N GLY A 584 16.74 -9.33 24.31
CA GLY A 584 17.47 -8.66 23.23
C GLY A 584 16.56 -8.27 22.07
N PHE A 585 15.27 -8.02 22.32
CA PHE A 585 14.35 -7.52 21.32
C PHE A 585 14.38 -6.00 21.24
N PRO A 586 14.12 -5.39 20.07
CA PRO A 586 14.07 -3.94 19.97
C PRO A 586 13.06 -3.32 20.93
N VAL A 587 13.41 -2.17 21.49
CA VAL A 587 12.57 -1.45 22.47
C VAL A 587 11.74 -0.41 21.74
N LEU A 588 10.46 -0.29 22.10
CA LEU A 588 9.52 0.70 21.54
C LEU A 588 9.01 1.65 22.62
N GLY A 589 8.63 2.86 22.20
CA GLY A 589 7.93 3.83 23.02
C GLY A 589 8.79 4.43 24.13
N VAL A 590 9.91 5.02 23.78
CA VAL A 590 10.85 5.63 24.72
C VAL A 590 10.95 7.13 24.50
N HIS A 591 10.66 7.91 25.54
CA HIS A 591 11.05 9.30 25.64
C HIS A 591 12.30 9.41 26.49
N ALA A 592 13.36 9.99 25.95
CA ALA A 592 14.61 10.21 26.64
C ALA A 592 14.96 11.69 26.63
N ASN A 593 15.11 12.27 27.79
CA ASN A 593 15.51 13.66 27.98
C ASN A 593 16.83 13.73 28.70
N VAL A 594 17.90 14.21 28.02
CA VAL A 594 19.16 14.54 28.66
C VAL A 594 19.05 15.94 29.26
N TYR A 595 19.20 16.05 30.58
CA TYR A 595 18.99 17.31 31.30
C TYR A 595 20.22 17.85 32.00
N ASP A 596 21.23 17.01 32.29
CA ASP A 596 22.47 17.40 32.97
C ASP A 596 23.58 16.41 32.62
N GLY A 597 24.81 16.74 33.04
CA GLY A 597 25.97 15.91 32.90
C GLY A 597 27.29 16.66 33.24
N SER A 598 28.40 16.14 32.81
CA SER A 598 29.68 16.84 32.89
C SER A 598 30.64 16.35 31.79
N TYR A 599 31.62 17.18 31.48
CA TYR A 599 32.65 16.84 30.51
C TYR A 599 34.05 17.12 31.07
N HIS A 600 35.04 16.56 30.41
CA HIS A 600 36.45 16.79 30.72
C HIS A 600 37.12 17.34 29.45
N GLU A 601 37.82 18.48 29.59
CA GLU A 601 38.39 19.26 28.47
C GLU A 601 39.31 18.42 27.55
N VAL A 602 39.98 17.41 28.08
CA VAL A 602 40.97 16.59 27.35
C VAL A 602 40.45 15.23 26.98
N ASP A 603 39.64 14.59 27.87
CA ASP A 603 39.27 13.18 27.78
C ASP A 603 37.84 12.96 27.21
N SER A 604 37.06 14.02 27.04
CA SER A 604 35.73 13.92 26.44
C SER A 604 35.79 13.80 24.91
N SER A 605 34.89 12.99 24.36
CA SER A 605 34.74 12.77 22.95
C SER A 605 33.32 12.34 22.64
N GLU A 606 32.87 12.46 21.38
CA GLU A 606 31.58 11.94 20.89
C GLU A 606 31.42 10.46 21.24
N MET A 607 32.44 9.64 21.00
CA MET A 607 32.43 8.21 21.33
C MET A 607 32.20 7.95 22.83
N ALA A 608 32.80 8.73 23.72
CA ALA A 608 32.62 8.57 25.16
C ALA A 608 31.18 8.90 25.60
N PHE A 609 30.57 9.93 25.01
CA PHE A 609 29.16 10.29 25.25
C PHE A 609 28.19 9.31 24.61
N HIS A 610 28.50 8.77 23.44
CA HIS A 610 27.75 7.69 22.83
C HIS A 610 27.69 6.45 23.74
N ILE A 611 28.84 6.03 24.28
CA ILE A 611 28.90 4.91 25.22
C ILE A 611 28.14 5.24 26.52
N ALA A 612 28.26 6.46 27.05
CA ALA A 612 27.52 6.89 28.23
C ALA A 612 26.00 6.85 27.99
N GLY A 613 25.53 7.28 26.83
CA GLY A 613 24.13 7.18 26.42
C GLY A 613 23.63 5.74 26.34
N SER A 614 24.39 4.85 25.71
CA SER A 614 24.10 3.42 25.63
C SER A 614 24.04 2.76 27.02
N MET A 615 24.96 3.12 27.91
CA MET A 615 24.98 2.65 29.31
C MET A 615 23.76 3.18 30.09
N ALA A 616 23.43 4.46 29.92
CA ALA A 616 22.23 5.07 30.53
C ALA A 616 20.95 4.30 30.15
N PHE A 617 20.78 4.00 28.88
CA PHE A 617 19.63 3.25 28.41
C PHE A 617 19.54 1.84 29.00
N LYS A 618 20.63 1.09 29.02
CA LYS A 618 20.68 -0.25 29.60
C LYS A 618 20.36 -0.27 31.10
N GLU A 619 20.87 0.71 31.83
CA GLU A 619 20.55 0.88 33.25
C GLU A 619 19.08 1.29 33.45
N ALA A 620 18.57 2.18 32.62
CA ALA A 620 17.17 2.59 32.64
C ALA A 620 16.24 1.38 32.41
N MET A 621 16.52 0.55 31.43
CA MET A 621 15.75 -0.68 31.18
C MET A 621 15.69 -1.60 32.40
N GLN A 622 16.82 -1.77 33.13
CA GLN A 622 16.83 -2.60 34.35
C GLN A 622 15.93 -2.05 35.46
N LYS A 623 15.84 -0.72 35.58
CA LYS A 623 15.06 -0.04 36.61
C LYS A 623 13.60 0.17 36.24
N ALA A 624 13.28 0.24 34.96
CA ALA A 624 11.96 0.62 34.44
C ALA A 624 10.93 -0.53 34.41
N ALA A 625 11.24 -1.69 35.00
CA ALA A 625 10.40 -2.89 34.95
C ALA A 625 9.95 -3.23 33.51
N PRO A 626 10.88 -3.59 32.63
CA PRO A 626 10.59 -3.82 31.23
C PRO A 626 9.59 -4.97 31.03
N VAL A 627 8.78 -4.85 29.98
CA VAL A 627 7.83 -5.87 29.55
C VAL A 627 8.11 -6.29 28.12
N LEU A 628 7.82 -7.54 27.82
CA LEU A 628 7.80 -8.06 26.46
C LEU A 628 6.49 -7.68 25.78
N LEU A 629 6.57 -7.22 24.55
CA LEU A 629 5.43 -6.90 23.69
C LEU A 629 5.30 -7.93 22.58
N GLU A 630 4.05 -8.30 22.27
CA GLU A 630 3.70 -9.15 21.12
C GLU A 630 2.81 -8.40 20.14
N PRO A 631 2.93 -8.66 18.83
CA PRO A 631 2.04 -8.07 17.85
C PRO A 631 0.65 -8.68 17.94
N ILE A 632 -0.36 -7.84 18.05
CA ILE A 632 -1.77 -8.20 18.05
C ILE A 632 -2.34 -7.91 16.66
N MET A 633 -2.97 -8.92 16.11
CA MET A 633 -3.60 -8.84 14.80
C MET A 633 -5.10 -8.61 14.93
N LYS A 634 -5.62 -7.67 14.17
CA LYS A 634 -7.05 -7.55 13.91
C LYS A 634 -7.43 -8.63 12.91
N VAL A 635 -8.20 -9.60 13.35
CA VAL A 635 -8.64 -10.75 12.57
C VAL A 635 -10.10 -10.60 12.24
N GLU A 636 -10.45 -10.74 10.98
CA GLU A 636 -11.82 -10.69 10.48
C GLU A 636 -12.09 -12.02 9.77
N VAL A 637 -13.02 -12.80 10.32
CA VAL A 637 -13.34 -14.12 9.79
C VAL A 637 -14.75 -14.11 9.24
N THR A 638 -14.88 -14.45 7.97
CA THR A 638 -16.17 -14.56 7.26
C THR A 638 -16.54 -16.04 7.11
N MET A 639 -17.75 -16.41 7.49
CA MET A 639 -18.22 -17.79 7.41
C MET A 639 -19.75 -17.86 7.34
N PRO A 640 -20.31 -18.98 6.88
CA PRO A 640 -21.72 -19.27 7.08
C PRO A 640 -22.09 -19.31 8.57
N GLU A 641 -23.28 -18.86 8.92
CA GLU A 641 -23.76 -18.74 10.31
C GLU A 641 -23.61 -20.03 11.11
N GLU A 642 -23.79 -21.18 10.47
CA GLU A 642 -23.68 -22.50 11.12
C GLU A 642 -22.31 -22.80 11.74
N TYR A 643 -21.21 -22.15 11.26
CA TYR A 643 -19.86 -22.34 11.79
C TYR A 643 -19.42 -21.26 12.78
N MET A 644 -20.22 -20.24 13.01
CA MET A 644 -19.87 -19.09 13.84
C MET A 644 -19.42 -19.50 15.25
N GLY A 645 -20.13 -20.44 15.88
CA GLY A 645 -19.80 -20.92 17.22
C GLY A 645 -18.43 -21.58 17.30
N ASP A 646 -18.08 -22.41 16.33
CA ASP A 646 -16.80 -23.10 16.25
C ASP A 646 -15.65 -22.13 15.99
N VAL A 647 -15.86 -21.12 15.14
CA VAL A 647 -14.88 -20.08 14.84
C VAL A 647 -14.62 -19.21 16.07
N ILE A 648 -15.66 -18.75 16.77
CA ILE A 648 -15.51 -17.96 18.00
C ILE A 648 -14.80 -18.78 19.08
N GLY A 649 -15.15 -20.07 19.24
CA GLY A 649 -14.48 -20.98 20.16
C GLY A 649 -12.99 -21.12 19.85
N ASP A 650 -12.64 -21.25 18.57
CA ASP A 650 -11.25 -21.34 18.14
C ASP A 650 -10.47 -20.05 18.37
N LEU A 651 -11.02 -18.89 17.99
CA LEU A 651 -10.38 -17.60 18.23
C LEU A 651 -10.13 -17.34 19.72
N ASN A 652 -11.09 -17.68 20.59
CA ASN A 652 -10.93 -17.59 22.05
C ASN A 652 -9.83 -18.53 22.56
N SER A 653 -9.72 -19.75 22.03
CA SER A 653 -8.66 -20.68 22.39
C SER A 653 -7.26 -20.18 22.02
N ARG A 654 -7.17 -19.32 21.01
CA ARG A 654 -5.98 -18.63 20.53
C ARG A 654 -5.70 -17.30 21.25
N ARG A 655 -6.19 -17.15 22.46
CA ARG A 655 -6.11 -15.89 23.25
C ARG A 655 -6.76 -14.69 22.54
N GLY A 656 -7.65 -14.94 21.58
CA GLY A 656 -8.37 -13.92 20.85
C GLY A 656 -9.42 -13.24 21.73
N ARG A 657 -9.64 -11.95 21.48
CA ARG A 657 -10.71 -11.15 22.08
C ARG A 657 -11.68 -10.77 20.97
N VAL A 658 -12.85 -11.38 20.97
CA VAL A 658 -13.90 -11.06 19.99
C VAL A 658 -14.47 -9.67 20.31
N GLU A 659 -14.44 -8.77 19.34
CA GLU A 659 -14.98 -7.40 19.48
C GLU A 659 -16.43 -7.29 19.04
N GLY A 660 -16.78 -7.98 17.95
CA GLY A 660 -18.09 -7.86 17.37
C GLY A 660 -18.37 -8.91 16.30
N MET A 661 -19.64 -8.93 15.92
CA MET A 661 -20.16 -9.78 14.87
C MET A 661 -21.04 -8.93 13.97
N GLU A 662 -20.93 -9.14 12.66
CA GLU A 662 -21.72 -8.42 11.66
C GLU A 662 -22.37 -9.41 10.70
N ASP A 663 -23.58 -9.06 10.27
CA ASP A 663 -24.27 -9.79 9.20
C ASP A 663 -23.71 -9.30 7.86
N ILE A 664 -23.26 -10.25 7.07
CA ILE A 664 -22.81 -9.99 5.69
C ILE A 664 -23.67 -10.75 4.69
N GLY A 665 -23.73 -10.27 3.46
CA GLY A 665 -24.52 -10.92 2.41
C GLY A 665 -24.09 -12.36 2.18
N GLY A 666 -24.76 -13.30 2.84
CA GLY A 666 -24.54 -14.75 2.72
C GLY A 666 -23.81 -15.41 3.90
N GLY A 667 -23.62 -14.72 5.03
CA GLY A 667 -23.00 -15.29 6.23
C GLY A 667 -22.82 -14.29 7.37
N LYS A 668 -21.92 -14.63 8.26
CA LYS A 668 -21.51 -13.80 9.40
C LYS A 668 -20.03 -13.43 9.29
N MET A 669 -19.69 -12.26 9.81
CA MET A 669 -18.30 -11.84 10.00
C MET A 669 -18.03 -11.67 11.49
N VAL A 670 -16.95 -12.29 11.96
CA VAL A 670 -16.46 -12.16 13.35
C VAL A 670 -15.18 -11.33 13.33
N LYS A 671 -15.15 -10.28 14.13
CA LYS A 671 -13.96 -9.43 14.35
C LYS A 671 -13.34 -9.76 15.69
N ALA A 672 -12.03 -9.98 15.72
CA ALA A 672 -11.32 -10.32 16.94
C ALA A 672 -9.89 -9.76 16.92
N PHE A 673 -9.34 -9.48 18.10
CA PHE A 673 -7.91 -9.23 18.28
C PHE A 673 -7.23 -10.50 18.77
N VAL A 674 -6.25 -10.99 18.02
CA VAL A 674 -5.55 -12.23 18.32
C VAL A 674 -4.04 -12.01 18.22
N PRO A 675 -3.24 -12.53 19.18
CA PRO A 675 -1.78 -12.47 19.06
C PRO A 675 -1.29 -13.23 17.82
N LEU A 676 -0.34 -12.65 17.09
CA LEU A 676 0.20 -13.27 15.87
C LEU A 676 0.76 -14.67 16.13
N ALA A 677 1.39 -14.89 17.28
CA ALA A 677 1.94 -16.20 17.68
C ALA A 677 0.90 -17.33 17.66
N GLU A 678 -0.37 -17.02 17.90
CA GLU A 678 -1.47 -17.96 17.93
C GLU A 678 -2.17 -18.14 16.58
N MET A 679 -1.80 -17.34 15.57
CA MET A 679 -2.42 -17.35 14.24
C MET A 679 -1.72 -18.28 13.26
N PHE A 680 -0.52 -18.78 13.57
CA PHE A 680 0.17 -19.70 12.67
C PHE A 680 -0.64 -20.97 12.48
N GLY A 681 -0.79 -21.39 11.22
CA GLY A 681 -1.61 -22.54 10.83
C GLY A 681 -3.14 -22.30 10.87
N TYR A 682 -3.60 -21.09 11.22
CA TYR A 682 -5.04 -20.79 11.34
C TYR A 682 -5.81 -21.04 10.04
N SER A 683 -5.22 -20.77 8.88
CA SER A 683 -5.85 -21.03 7.58
C SER A 683 -6.31 -22.47 7.43
N THR A 684 -5.45 -23.42 7.83
CA THR A 684 -5.75 -24.87 7.78
C THR A 684 -6.85 -25.24 8.76
N ASP A 685 -6.78 -24.71 9.98
CA ASP A 685 -7.77 -24.99 11.02
C ASP A 685 -9.14 -24.42 10.66
N LEU A 686 -9.18 -23.18 10.14
CA LEU A 686 -10.41 -22.54 9.68
C LEU A 686 -11.08 -23.34 8.54
N ARG A 687 -10.28 -23.75 7.53
CA ARG A 687 -10.79 -24.57 6.41
C ARG A 687 -11.37 -25.90 6.91
N SER A 688 -10.70 -26.53 7.84
CA SER A 688 -11.17 -27.79 8.43
C SER A 688 -12.49 -27.61 9.18
N LYS A 689 -12.63 -26.56 9.99
CA LYS A 689 -13.82 -26.26 10.79
C LYS A 689 -15.01 -25.77 9.98
N THR A 690 -14.77 -25.08 8.87
CA THR A 690 -15.80 -24.48 8.03
C THR A 690 -16.04 -25.23 6.73
N GLN A 691 -15.48 -26.44 6.59
CA GLN A 691 -15.53 -27.23 5.35
C GLN A 691 -15.09 -26.45 4.10
N GLY A 692 -14.06 -25.61 4.24
CA GLY A 692 -13.54 -24.79 3.17
C GLY A 692 -14.33 -23.52 2.86
N ARG A 693 -15.42 -23.24 3.59
CA ARG A 693 -16.30 -22.08 3.34
C ARG A 693 -15.98 -20.84 4.15
N GLY A 694 -15.04 -20.94 5.10
CA GLY A 694 -14.55 -19.81 5.89
C GLY A 694 -13.34 -19.15 5.23
N ASN A 695 -13.35 -17.82 5.21
CA ASN A 695 -12.20 -17.00 4.85
C ASN A 695 -11.82 -16.10 6.01
N TYR A 696 -10.56 -15.72 6.10
CA TYR A 696 -10.13 -14.73 7.07
C TYR A 696 -9.14 -13.77 6.45
N SER A 697 -9.08 -12.60 7.05
CA SER A 697 -8.02 -11.63 6.86
C SER A 697 -7.48 -11.22 8.22
N MET A 698 -6.21 -10.88 8.28
CA MET A 698 -5.61 -10.34 9.49
C MET A 698 -4.69 -9.18 9.14
N PHE A 699 -4.71 -8.17 10.02
CA PHE A 699 -3.94 -6.96 9.88
C PHE A 699 -3.21 -6.70 11.17
N PHE A 700 -1.98 -6.20 11.08
CA PHE A 700 -1.32 -5.69 12.28
C PHE A 700 -2.13 -4.52 12.85
N GLU A 701 -2.45 -4.58 14.13
CA GLU A 701 -3.18 -3.52 14.82
C GLU A 701 -2.25 -2.75 15.75
N LYS A 702 -1.60 -3.47 16.68
CA LYS A 702 -0.75 -2.87 17.71
C LYS A 702 0.11 -3.90 18.42
N TYR A 703 1.05 -3.41 19.21
CA TYR A 703 1.77 -4.21 20.20
C TYR A 703 1.07 -4.15 21.56
N GLU A 704 0.97 -5.28 22.25
CA GLU A 704 0.46 -5.36 23.63
C GLU A 704 1.40 -6.19 24.52
N PRO A 705 1.41 -5.91 25.85
CA PRO A 705 2.23 -6.67 26.78
C PRO A 705 1.86 -8.16 26.79
N VAL A 706 2.85 -9.01 26.74
CA VAL A 706 2.71 -10.47 26.78
C VAL A 706 2.35 -10.92 28.19
N PRO A 707 1.40 -11.85 28.40
CA PRO A 707 1.16 -12.46 29.70
C PRO A 707 2.41 -13.13 30.27
N LYS A 708 2.63 -13.06 31.59
CA LYS A 708 3.85 -13.54 32.26
C LYS A 708 4.22 -14.99 31.93
N ASN A 709 3.24 -15.89 31.89
CA ASN A 709 3.45 -17.30 31.54
C ASN A 709 3.91 -17.52 30.10
N VAL A 710 3.51 -16.63 29.17
CA VAL A 710 3.95 -16.69 27.78
C VAL A 710 5.33 -16.02 27.64
N GLN A 711 5.55 -14.90 28.33
CA GLN A 711 6.85 -14.24 28.39
C GLN A 711 7.96 -15.20 28.83
N GLU A 712 7.74 -15.96 29.90
CA GLU A 712 8.69 -16.95 30.41
C GLU A 712 9.02 -18.02 29.35
N LYS A 713 8.01 -18.49 28.60
CA LYS A 713 8.21 -19.47 27.51
C LYS A 713 9.03 -18.89 26.36
N VAL A 714 8.72 -17.64 25.93
CA VAL A 714 9.42 -16.96 24.83
C VAL A 714 10.88 -16.74 25.20
N LEU A 715 11.15 -16.24 26.40
CA LEU A 715 12.53 -15.99 26.88
C LEU A 715 13.31 -17.29 27.06
N ALA A 716 12.67 -18.35 27.57
CA ALA A 716 13.31 -19.67 27.70
C ALA A 716 13.61 -20.32 26.35
N ALA A 717 12.78 -20.07 25.33
CA ALA A 717 13.03 -20.59 23.97
C ALA A 717 14.22 -19.87 23.31
N LYS A 718 14.41 -18.57 23.59
CA LYS A 718 15.52 -17.79 23.05
C LYS A 718 16.86 -18.08 23.76
N ALA A 719 16.83 -18.54 24.99
CA ALA A 719 18.03 -18.87 25.77
C ALA A 719 18.65 -20.25 25.40
N LYS A 720 17.95 -21.04 24.58
CA LYS A 720 18.42 -22.30 24.03
C LYS A 720 19.03 -22.12 22.65
#